data_a6bbad20ac53befaa8682aa4bf9df460
#
_entry.id   a6bbad20ac53befaa8682aa4bf9df460
#
_cell.length_a   1.000
_cell.length_b   1.000
_cell.length_c   1.000
_cell.angle_alpha   90.00
_cell.angle_beta   90.00
_cell.angle_gamma   90.00
#
_symmetry.space_group_name_H-M   'P 1'
#
loop_
_entity.id
_entity.type
_entity.pdbx_description
1 polymer ?
#
loop_
_entity_poly.entity_id
_entity_poly.type
_entity_poly.pdbx_seq_one_letter_code
_entity_poly.pdbx_strand_id
1 'polypeptide(L)'
;MTQYRNSKWLNLTAAAALLLAVLILFQFLYQKDNKYTNGPPYGSQGIFAFSARDLTGSRPLFLIDGWEFYPDQLLTPDTIGSVPDQSMSFIFIGQYSNFSFLSSGHSPFGRATYRLLLRYDGEPRLLTLEVPELFTDYQLWINGQPVEQGSPFATFYMDGTAEILLNTDNRSHYYSGLTYPPALGTPEAVHRMLFLRHMFYGILCIFPLALCLYAAAAWRIRDRDRRLLHFGLLCLFFSIHCAYPFIHQLGLSGRLWYAVEDVSWMAMLYEVMVLSSVEAGFSGKLWYRRFLRPAAAAACAVCGLSVLFLIPASPRLVNLYGAFLDGYKLLIWLYLLECAVYGLWMNRDSAGLVLAGCLTMGAAMVSNLLDNNQFEPVYTGWQTEYSGFILVIVFWILTVRHISRVLKQNQALTEHLEDQVQKRTRELHAVLDERKAFFSDLAHNLKAPVVAIHGFTDLILRGNLYLDDDLKEYLDKISSENEELCRRMYVLGDLNAFDKITEPRELIEINGLLSQVSHDNEPEACISGIELRVEKLEDQAFILAQKRKLLLLFENLIYNAISFTPEDGLITISPCLDQDGVTIRVSDTGMGIEPEHLPHIFERFYSRRPDASESSGLRLYIARITVEELGGSIHAESVKGQGSVFTVRIPLAGTVPSL
;
A
#
# COMPACT_ATOMS: atom_id res chain seq x y z
N MET A 1 29.30 -20.31 6.10
CA MET A 1 30.25 -19.24 6.52
C MET A 1 30.95 -18.54 5.35
N THR A 2 31.35 -19.20 4.30
CA THR A 2 32.03 -18.63 3.11
C THR A 2 31.14 -17.68 2.28
N GLN A 3 29.86 -17.99 2.09
CA GLN A 3 28.93 -17.16 1.33
C GLN A 3 28.61 -15.82 2.04
N TYR A 4 28.57 -15.78 3.38
CA TYR A 4 28.38 -14.59 4.21
C TYR A 4 29.64 -13.67 4.24
N ARG A 5 30.83 -14.24 4.19
CA ARG A 5 32.07 -13.46 4.14
C ARG A 5 32.22 -12.73 2.83
N ASN A 6 31.78 -13.32 1.72
CA ASN A 6 31.78 -12.71 0.38
C ASN A 6 30.79 -11.51 0.29
N SER A 7 29.65 -11.56 0.97
CA SER A 7 28.68 -10.46 0.97
C SER A 7 29.19 -9.19 1.66
N LYS A 8 29.94 -9.31 2.76
CA LYS A 8 30.55 -8.14 3.45
C LYS A 8 31.57 -7.44 2.60
N TRP A 9 32.49 -8.21 2.00
CA TRP A 9 33.52 -7.61 1.13
C TRP A 9 32.89 -6.95 -0.10
N LEU A 10 31.84 -7.54 -0.67
CA LEU A 10 31.11 -6.97 -1.79
C LEU A 10 30.45 -5.63 -1.41
N ASN A 11 29.86 -5.52 -0.22
CA ASN A 11 29.25 -4.29 0.25
C ASN A 11 30.30 -3.19 0.53
N LEU A 12 31.44 -3.54 1.10
CA LEU A 12 32.53 -2.60 1.36
C LEU A 12 33.18 -2.12 0.07
N THR A 13 33.43 -3.02 -0.89
CA THR A 13 33.98 -2.65 -2.21
C THR A 13 33.01 -1.76 -2.99
N ALA A 14 31.70 -2.04 -2.95
CA ALA A 14 30.66 -1.20 -3.56
C ALA A 14 30.60 0.20 -2.91
N ALA A 15 30.68 0.29 -1.59
CA ALA A 15 30.72 1.57 -0.90
C ALA A 15 31.99 2.37 -1.22
N ALA A 16 33.15 1.72 -1.28
CA ALA A 16 34.40 2.36 -1.67
C ALA A 16 34.37 2.83 -3.14
N ALA A 17 33.83 2.02 -4.06
CA ALA A 17 33.68 2.41 -5.46
C ALA A 17 32.73 3.61 -5.63
N LEU A 18 31.61 3.64 -4.89
CA LEU A 18 30.70 4.79 -4.91
C LEU A 18 31.39 6.05 -4.35
N LEU A 19 32.12 5.95 -3.24
CA LEU A 19 32.88 7.08 -2.70
C LEU A 19 33.89 7.63 -3.71
N LEU A 20 34.65 6.74 -4.36
CA LEU A 20 35.59 7.13 -5.39
C LEU A 20 34.89 7.84 -6.56
N ALA A 21 33.78 7.30 -7.04
CA ALA A 21 33.00 7.90 -8.11
C ALA A 21 32.47 9.30 -7.72
N VAL A 22 31.99 9.47 -6.48
CA VAL A 22 31.51 10.75 -5.96
C VAL A 22 32.66 11.77 -5.84
N LEU A 23 33.83 11.37 -5.34
CA LEU A 23 34.99 12.25 -5.26
C LEU A 23 35.47 12.70 -6.66
N ILE A 24 35.48 11.79 -7.63
CA ILE A 24 35.78 12.12 -9.04
C ILE A 24 34.74 13.11 -9.59
N LEU A 25 33.45 12.85 -9.32
CA LEU A 25 32.36 13.77 -9.72
C LEU A 25 32.56 15.15 -9.11
N PHE A 26 32.82 15.27 -7.80
CA PHE A 26 32.99 16.55 -7.13
C PHE A 26 34.21 17.28 -7.66
N GLN A 27 35.33 16.59 -7.91
CA GLN A 27 36.51 17.18 -8.54
C GLN A 27 36.19 17.65 -9.97
N PHE A 28 35.44 16.90 -10.74
CA PHE A 28 35.01 17.30 -12.08
C PHE A 28 34.09 18.53 -12.02
N LEU A 29 33.10 18.56 -11.13
CA LEU A 29 32.23 19.72 -10.92
C LEU A 29 33.04 20.96 -10.53
N TYR A 30 33.95 20.83 -9.58
CA TYR A 30 34.82 21.93 -9.15
C TYR A 30 35.60 22.51 -10.33
N GLN A 31 36.13 21.69 -11.21
CA GLN A 31 36.96 22.13 -12.35
C GLN A 31 36.15 22.64 -13.55
N LYS A 32 34.96 22.06 -13.80
CA LYS A 32 34.22 22.28 -15.06
C LYS A 32 32.89 23.00 -14.89
N ASP A 33 32.25 22.87 -13.73
CA ASP A 33 30.95 23.47 -13.43
C ASP A 33 31.01 24.46 -12.26
N ASN A 34 32.08 25.23 -12.19
CA ASN A 34 32.30 26.22 -11.15
C ASN A 34 32.53 27.60 -11.78
N LYS A 35 31.83 28.62 -11.31
CA LYS A 35 31.97 29.99 -11.78
C LYS A 35 33.40 30.53 -11.52
N TYR A 36 34.02 30.17 -10.38
CA TYR A 36 35.32 30.67 -9.95
C TYR A 36 36.51 30.02 -10.65
N THR A 37 36.36 28.90 -11.32
CA THR A 37 37.46 28.27 -12.09
C THR A 37 37.48 28.66 -13.56
N ASN A 38 36.87 29.81 -13.89
CA ASN A 38 36.89 30.34 -15.25
C ASN A 38 38.26 30.93 -15.60
N GLY A 39 38.66 30.74 -16.85
CA GLY A 39 39.87 31.39 -17.38
C GLY A 39 39.66 32.89 -17.66
N PRO A 40 40.70 33.59 -18.17
CA PRO A 40 40.60 34.98 -18.55
C PRO A 40 39.43 35.21 -19.53
N PRO A 41 38.88 36.45 -19.59
CA PRO A 41 39.41 37.69 -19.02
C PRO A 41 39.11 37.87 -17.53
N TYR A 42 39.98 38.60 -16.82
CA TYR A 42 39.82 38.97 -15.42
C TYR A 42 39.60 40.50 -15.27
N GLY A 43 38.79 40.90 -14.31
CA GLY A 43 38.58 42.28 -13.97
C GLY A 43 39.75 42.86 -13.11
N SER A 44 40.06 44.12 -13.26
CA SER A 44 41.05 44.81 -12.47
C SER A 44 40.71 46.29 -12.32
N GLN A 45 40.81 46.82 -11.11
CA GLN A 45 40.65 48.24 -10.81
C GLN A 45 39.39 48.88 -11.41
N GLY A 46 38.25 48.30 -11.19
CA GLY A 46 36.97 48.80 -11.66
C GLY A 46 36.61 48.46 -13.13
N ILE A 47 37.50 47.79 -13.88
CA ILE A 47 37.35 47.53 -15.30
C ILE A 47 37.40 46.04 -15.60
N PHE A 48 36.42 45.55 -16.35
CA PHE A 48 36.41 44.22 -16.94
C PHE A 48 36.50 44.31 -18.46
N ALA A 49 37.67 44.02 -19.03
CA ALA A 49 37.95 44.14 -20.46
C ALA A 49 37.83 42.77 -21.14
N PHE A 50 37.07 42.65 -22.21
CA PHE A 50 36.85 41.42 -22.97
C PHE A 50 36.64 41.71 -24.47
N SER A 51 36.81 40.68 -25.29
CA SER A 51 36.74 40.79 -26.76
C SER A 51 35.65 39.89 -27.34
N ALA A 52 35.39 40.05 -28.63
CA ALA A 52 34.45 39.17 -29.36
C ALA A 52 34.85 37.69 -29.31
N ARG A 53 36.17 37.37 -29.16
CA ARG A 53 36.65 35.99 -29.06
C ARG A 53 36.26 35.33 -27.74
N ASP A 54 36.17 36.10 -26.65
CA ASP A 54 35.79 35.60 -25.33
C ASP A 54 34.33 35.24 -25.26
N LEU A 55 33.49 35.77 -26.18
CA LEU A 55 32.06 35.50 -26.30
C LEU A 55 31.71 34.43 -27.37
N THR A 56 32.69 33.80 -28.02
CA THR A 56 32.46 32.80 -29.07
C THR A 56 32.01 31.44 -28.54
N GLY A 57 32.20 31.19 -27.25
CA GLY A 57 31.80 29.97 -26.57
C GLY A 57 30.31 29.90 -26.19
N SER A 58 29.83 28.71 -25.93
CA SER A 58 28.49 28.50 -25.36
C SER A 58 28.38 28.77 -23.86
N ARG A 59 29.51 29.12 -23.21
CA ARG A 59 29.64 29.43 -21.78
C ARG A 59 29.71 30.94 -21.59
N PRO A 60 28.94 31.53 -20.66
CA PRO A 60 29.06 32.96 -20.32
C PRO A 60 30.40 33.26 -19.59
N LEU A 61 30.81 34.52 -19.57
CA LEU A 61 31.88 35.07 -18.75
C LEU A 61 31.35 35.33 -17.34
N PHE A 62 32.19 35.18 -16.32
CA PHE A 62 31.80 35.45 -14.92
C PHE A 62 32.53 36.67 -14.40
N LEU A 63 31.74 37.64 -13.90
CA LEU A 63 32.30 38.93 -13.41
C LEU A 63 32.72 38.79 -11.96
N ILE A 64 33.90 38.19 -11.74
CA ILE A 64 34.41 37.84 -10.41
C ILE A 64 35.21 38.98 -9.82
N ASP A 65 36.23 39.43 -10.53
CA ASP A 65 37.29 40.32 -10.01
C ASP A 65 37.06 41.75 -10.38
N GLY A 66 37.74 42.64 -9.63
CA GLY A 66 37.95 44.05 -9.99
C GLY A 66 36.76 44.96 -9.70
N TRP A 67 35.79 44.54 -8.94
CA TRP A 67 34.66 45.39 -8.57
C TRP A 67 35.09 46.53 -7.65
N GLU A 68 34.68 47.78 -7.96
CA GLU A 68 34.66 48.88 -7.04
C GLU A 68 33.58 48.66 -5.98
N PHE A 69 33.97 48.83 -4.72
CA PHE A 69 33.09 48.61 -3.58
C PHE A 69 33.05 49.84 -2.67
N TYR A 70 31.85 50.38 -2.49
CA TYR A 70 31.56 51.56 -1.69
C TYR A 70 30.78 51.17 -0.42
N PRO A 71 31.45 50.96 0.72
CA PRO A 71 30.79 50.54 1.97
C PRO A 71 29.91 51.66 2.52
N ASP A 72 28.76 51.25 3.14
CA ASP A 72 27.80 52.12 3.81
C ASP A 72 27.18 53.22 2.93
N GLN A 73 27.27 53.12 1.60
CA GLN A 73 26.75 54.11 0.65
C GLN A 73 25.82 53.46 -0.36
N LEU A 74 24.71 54.17 -0.67
CA LEU A 74 23.80 53.81 -1.77
C LEU A 74 23.92 54.89 -2.83
N LEU A 75 24.79 54.66 -3.83
CA LEU A 75 25.11 55.58 -4.89
C LEU A 75 24.23 55.34 -6.13
N THR A 76 23.77 56.40 -6.75
CA THR A 76 23.04 56.35 -8.01
C THR A 76 23.96 56.76 -9.17
N PRO A 77 23.55 56.51 -10.44
CA PRO A 77 24.37 56.97 -11.58
C PRO A 77 24.71 58.47 -11.58
N ASP A 78 23.85 59.29 -10.97
CA ASP A 78 24.09 60.74 -10.84
C ASP A 78 25.06 61.12 -9.77
N THR A 79 25.18 60.29 -8.69
CA THR A 79 25.99 60.61 -7.51
C THR A 79 27.34 59.93 -7.47
N ILE A 80 27.55 58.83 -8.19
CA ILE A 80 28.78 58.04 -8.17
C ILE A 80 30.00 58.84 -8.59
N GLY A 81 29.90 59.73 -9.54
CA GLY A 81 31.00 60.60 -10.04
C GLY A 81 31.47 61.69 -9.05
N SER A 82 30.72 61.91 -7.96
CA SER A 82 31.04 62.92 -6.94
C SER A 82 31.74 62.38 -5.71
N VAL A 83 31.95 61.05 -5.64
CA VAL A 83 32.49 60.37 -4.45
C VAL A 83 34.01 60.38 -4.49
N PRO A 84 34.73 60.73 -3.41
CA PRO A 84 36.18 60.69 -3.35
C PRO A 84 36.75 59.26 -3.47
N ASP A 85 37.84 59.09 -4.22
CA ASP A 85 38.49 57.78 -4.42
C ASP A 85 38.94 57.11 -3.11
N GLN A 86 39.12 57.85 -2.04
CA GLN A 86 39.51 57.34 -0.72
C GLN A 86 38.41 56.52 0.00
N SER A 87 37.16 56.61 -0.46
CA SER A 87 36.04 55.91 0.14
C SER A 87 35.72 54.58 -0.57
N MET A 88 36.51 54.19 -1.54
CA MET A 88 36.32 52.99 -2.38
C MET A 88 37.42 51.94 -2.09
N SER A 89 37.07 50.68 -2.25
CA SER A 89 38.01 49.54 -2.28
C SER A 89 37.73 48.62 -3.47
N PHE A 90 38.75 47.87 -3.91
CA PHE A 90 38.54 46.84 -4.92
C PHE A 90 38.36 45.49 -4.24
N ILE A 91 37.33 44.77 -4.65
CA ILE A 91 37.02 43.44 -4.13
C ILE A 91 36.82 42.43 -5.27
N PHE A 92 36.89 41.16 -4.93
CA PHE A 92 36.36 40.08 -5.76
C PHE A 92 35.06 39.52 -5.15
N ILE A 93 34.12 39.13 -6.01
CA ILE A 93 32.86 38.58 -5.57
C ILE A 93 33.07 37.20 -4.92
N GLY A 94 32.46 36.94 -3.77
CA GLY A 94 32.71 35.76 -2.92
C GLY A 94 33.80 35.97 -1.85
N GLN A 95 34.50 37.16 -1.84
CA GLN A 95 35.45 37.49 -0.78
C GLN A 95 34.78 37.58 0.60
N TYR A 96 33.54 38.03 0.64
CA TYR A 96 32.77 38.20 1.84
C TYR A 96 31.36 37.61 1.63
N SER A 97 30.88 36.85 2.60
CA SER A 97 29.53 36.26 2.57
C SER A 97 28.46 37.20 3.14
N ASN A 98 28.87 38.26 3.85
CA ASN A 98 27.94 39.26 4.42
C ASN A 98 28.73 40.53 4.82
N PHE A 99 28.05 41.58 5.30
CA PHE A 99 28.61 42.85 5.68
C PHE A 99 29.22 42.89 7.10
N SER A 100 29.39 41.76 7.79
CA SER A 100 29.98 41.72 9.13
C SER A 100 31.39 42.26 9.23
N PHE A 101 32.13 42.34 8.13
CA PHE A 101 33.45 42.94 8.06
C PHE A 101 33.45 44.48 8.06
N LEU A 102 32.32 45.13 7.75
CA LEU A 102 32.19 46.58 7.68
C LEU A 102 32.06 47.23 9.05
N SER A 103 31.59 46.54 10.06
CA SER A 103 31.29 47.11 11.35
C SER A 103 32.01 46.38 12.48
N SER A 104 32.47 47.14 13.50
CA SER A 104 33.01 46.59 14.74
C SER A 104 32.01 45.71 15.51
N GLY A 105 30.75 45.77 15.13
CA GLY A 105 29.65 44.99 15.70
C GLY A 105 29.41 43.63 15.04
N HIS A 106 30.15 43.31 13.97
CA HIS A 106 29.98 42.05 13.19
C HIS A 106 28.52 41.78 12.76
N SER A 107 27.77 42.84 12.41
CA SER A 107 26.42 42.73 11.91
C SER A 107 26.43 42.31 10.44
N PRO A 108 25.65 41.29 10.01
CA PRO A 108 25.51 40.99 8.59
C PRO A 108 24.69 42.06 7.86
N PHE A 109 24.01 42.95 8.59
CA PHE A 109 23.17 44.03 8.06
C PHE A 109 24.05 45.22 7.69
N GLY A 110 23.70 45.87 6.60
CA GLY A 110 24.41 47.00 6.07
C GLY A 110 23.98 47.30 4.63
N ARG A 111 24.65 48.27 4.07
CA ARG A 111 24.38 48.70 2.68
C ARG A 111 25.70 48.94 1.96
N ALA A 112 25.71 48.75 0.67
CA ALA A 112 26.88 49.01 -0.17
C ALA A 112 26.48 49.24 -1.63
N THR A 113 27.41 49.87 -2.36
CA THR A 113 27.35 49.99 -3.81
C THR A 113 28.50 49.24 -4.43
N TYR A 114 28.21 48.49 -5.47
CA TYR A 114 29.17 47.80 -6.33
C TYR A 114 29.15 48.44 -7.70
N ARG A 115 30.33 48.70 -8.30
CA ARG A 115 30.45 49.26 -9.62
C ARG A 115 31.46 48.48 -10.44
N LEU A 116 31.16 48.24 -11.71
CA LEU A 116 32.08 47.64 -12.67
C LEU A 116 31.89 48.26 -14.04
N LEU A 117 32.99 48.72 -14.65
CA LEU A 117 32.98 49.21 -16.02
C LEU A 117 33.34 48.06 -16.96
N LEU A 118 32.46 47.70 -17.83
CA LEU A 118 32.67 46.76 -18.93
C LEU A 118 33.39 47.47 -20.08
N ARG A 119 34.45 46.90 -20.63
CA ARG A 119 35.12 47.37 -21.82
C ARG A 119 35.14 46.26 -22.87
N TYR A 120 34.47 46.46 -23.95
CA TYR A 120 34.33 45.51 -25.04
C TYR A 120 35.14 45.92 -26.27
N ASP A 121 35.97 45.01 -26.77
CA ASP A 121 36.72 45.15 -27.99
C ASP A 121 36.12 44.26 -29.08
N GLY A 122 35.20 44.83 -29.85
CA GLY A 122 34.49 44.14 -30.92
C GLY A 122 33.37 44.96 -31.53
N GLU A 123 32.68 44.39 -32.50
CA GLU A 123 31.49 45.02 -33.10
C GLU A 123 30.35 45.12 -32.11
N PRO A 124 29.58 46.22 -32.09
CA PRO A 124 28.44 46.40 -31.20
C PRO A 124 27.44 45.23 -31.28
N ARG A 125 27.01 44.74 -30.15
CA ARG A 125 26.12 43.57 -30.07
C ARG A 125 25.27 43.55 -28.81
N LEU A 126 24.22 42.72 -28.86
CA LEU A 126 23.36 42.47 -27.70
C LEU A 126 24.02 41.51 -26.72
N LEU A 127 24.06 41.87 -25.45
CA LEU A 127 24.54 41.06 -24.36
C LEU A 127 23.49 40.94 -23.28
N THR A 128 23.55 39.84 -22.51
CA THR A 128 22.69 39.59 -21.38
C THR A 128 23.54 39.36 -20.13
N LEU A 129 23.20 40.07 -19.08
CA LEU A 129 23.75 39.91 -17.72
C LEU A 129 22.77 39.06 -16.89
N GLU A 130 23.24 37.94 -16.32
CA GLU A 130 22.52 37.26 -15.27
C GLU A 130 22.57 38.11 -14.00
N VAL A 131 21.40 38.33 -13.37
CA VAL A 131 21.37 38.90 -12.01
C VAL A 131 21.39 37.71 -11.06
N PRO A 132 22.48 37.47 -10.33
CA PRO A 132 22.57 36.37 -9.40
C PRO A 132 21.58 36.55 -8.27
N GLU A 133 21.35 35.52 -7.50
CA GLU A 133 20.47 35.62 -6.34
C GLU A 133 21.06 36.62 -5.33
N LEU A 134 20.29 37.66 -5.06
CA LEU A 134 20.61 38.69 -4.07
C LEU A 134 19.63 38.54 -2.90
N PHE A 135 20.13 38.18 -1.72
CA PHE A 135 19.33 37.93 -0.51
C PHE A 135 18.85 39.21 0.18
N THR A 136 19.01 40.36 -0.49
CA THR A 136 18.80 41.70 0.05
C THR A 136 17.98 42.55 -0.91
N ASP A 137 17.45 43.66 -0.41
CA ASP A 137 16.90 44.68 -1.29
C ASP A 137 18.03 45.22 -2.17
N TYR A 138 17.78 45.34 -3.45
CA TYR A 138 18.78 45.81 -4.43
C TYR A 138 18.19 46.71 -5.50
N GLN A 139 19.03 47.55 -6.07
CA GLN A 139 18.75 48.30 -7.28
C GLN A 139 19.94 48.17 -8.25
N LEU A 140 19.64 47.75 -9.46
CA LEU A 140 20.63 47.55 -10.52
C LEU A 140 20.41 48.60 -11.63
N TRP A 141 21.48 49.22 -12.10
CA TRP A 141 21.51 50.05 -13.29
C TRP A 141 22.57 49.54 -14.29
N ILE A 142 22.23 49.62 -15.58
CA ILE A 142 23.19 49.38 -16.67
C ILE A 142 23.15 50.63 -17.56
N ASN A 143 24.34 51.24 -17.71
CA ASN A 143 24.49 52.52 -18.41
C ASN A 143 23.51 53.64 -17.91
N GLY A 144 23.33 53.69 -16.60
CA GLY A 144 22.44 54.63 -15.94
C GLY A 144 20.93 54.33 -16.06
N GLN A 145 20.55 53.27 -16.78
CA GLN A 145 19.15 52.83 -16.91
C GLN A 145 18.83 51.80 -15.86
N PRO A 146 17.77 51.99 -15.06
CA PRO A 146 17.37 51.03 -14.05
C PRO A 146 16.87 49.73 -14.66
N VAL A 147 17.30 48.62 -14.11
CA VAL A 147 16.79 47.27 -14.44
C VAL A 147 15.59 46.94 -13.55
N GLU A 148 14.60 46.30 -14.13
CA GLU A 148 13.40 45.85 -13.40
C GLU A 148 13.78 44.88 -12.23
N GLN A 149 13.32 45.21 -11.06
CA GLN A 149 13.62 44.44 -9.85
C GLN A 149 12.95 43.06 -9.92
N GLY A 150 13.72 42.02 -9.58
CA GLY A 150 13.24 40.63 -9.65
C GLY A 150 13.44 39.95 -11.02
N SER A 151 13.94 40.66 -12.04
CA SER A 151 14.31 40.01 -13.29
C SER A 151 15.58 39.15 -13.12
N PRO A 152 15.59 37.87 -13.54
CA PRO A 152 16.76 37.01 -13.41
C PRO A 152 17.89 37.37 -14.39
N PHE A 153 17.64 38.24 -15.34
CA PHE A 153 18.65 38.75 -16.30
C PHE A 153 18.26 40.12 -16.85
N ALA A 154 19.26 40.87 -17.30
CA ALA A 154 19.12 42.15 -17.98
C ALA A 154 19.79 42.07 -19.34
N THR A 155 19.09 42.44 -20.41
CA THR A 155 19.64 42.45 -21.75
C THR A 155 19.87 43.91 -22.21
N PHE A 156 21.07 44.20 -22.72
CA PHE A 156 21.48 45.54 -23.13
C PHE A 156 22.33 45.50 -24.40
N TYR A 157 22.41 46.63 -25.06
CA TYR A 157 23.28 46.79 -26.22
C TYR A 157 24.66 47.26 -25.79
N MET A 158 25.68 46.50 -26.15
CA MET A 158 27.07 46.77 -25.81
C MET A 158 27.79 47.41 -27.01
N ASP A 159 28.27 48.63 -26.83
CA ASP A 159 29.04 49.38 -27.80
C ASP A 159 30.23 50.06 -27.11
N GLY A 160 31.37 49.40 -27.18
CA GLY A 160 32.61 49.83 -26.56
C GLY A 160 32.64 49.72 -25.04
N THR A 161 31.82 50.46 -24.32
CA THR A 161 31.79 50.46 -22.85
C THR A 161 30.36 50.39 -22.29
N ALA A 162 30.23 49.73 -21.09
CA ALA A 162 29.01 49.76 -20.33
C ALA A 162 29.31 49.76 -18.84
N GLU A 163 28.53 50.48 -18.06
CA GLU A 163 28.65 50.55 -16.60
C GLU A 163 27.59 49.74 -15.95
N ILE A 164 28.00 48.88 -14.99
CA ILE A 164 27.11 48.16 -14.09
C ILE A 164 27.23 48.82 -12.73
N LEU A 165 26.09 49.25 -12.16
CA LEU A 165 26.02 49.82 -10.82
C LEU A 165 24.95 49.06 -10.04
N LEU A 166 25.30 48.46 -8.90
CA LEU A 166 24.46 47.68 -8.06
C LEU A 166 24.47 48.20 -6.62
N ASN A 167 23.33 48.65 -6.15
CA ASN A 167 23.10 48.95 -4.74
C ASN A 167 22.47 47.77 -4.02
N THR A 168 22.94 47.52 -2.80
CA THR A 168 22.39 46.47 -1.93
C THR A 168 22.12 47.04 -0.53
N ASP A 169 20.97 46.79 0.05
CA ASP A 169 20.59 47.19 1.41
C ASP A 169 20.07 45.98 2.17
N ASN A 170 20.93 45.38 3.00
CA ASN A 170 20.55 44.21 3.80
C ASN A 170 20.02 44.62 5.18
N ARG A 171 18.72 44.39 5.40
CA ARG A 171 18.03 44.59 6.67
C ARG A 171 17.45 43.32 7.27
N SER A 172 17.55 42.20 6.59
CA SER A 172 16.73 41.03 6.91
C SER A 172 17.42 39.69 6.89
N HIS A 173 18.56 39.54 6.18
CA HIS A 173 19.15 38.23 5.95
C HIS A 173 20.59 38.12 6.49
N TYR A 174 21.04 36.89 6.75
CA TYR A 174 22.40 36.62 7.22
C TYR A 174 23.45 36.58 6.09
N TYR A 175 23.04 36.36 4.82
CA TYR A 175 23.84 36.65 3.65
C TYR A 175 23.56 38.07 3.16
N SER A 176 24.54 38.75 2.63
CA SER A 176 24.37 40.15 2.20
C SER A 176 25.35 40.55 1.12
N GLY A 177 24.91 41.50 0.32
CA GLY A 177 25.67 42.02 -0.80
C GLY A 177 25.66 41.10 -2.01
N LEU A 178 26.58 41.36 -2.94
CA LEU A 178 26.79 40.54 -4.13
C LEU A 178 27.68 39.34 -3.75
N THR A 179 27.05 38.24 -3.36
CA THR A 179 27.79 37.06 -2.87
C THR A 179 28.22 36.13 -4.00
N TYR A 180 27.50 36.15 -5.11
CA TYR A 180 27.76 35.30 -6.26
C TYR A 180 28.09 36.11 -7.51
N PRO A 181 29.08 35.67 -8.34
CA PRO A 181 29.45 36.42 -9.54
C PRO A 181 28.36 36.38 -10.62
N PRO A 182 27.96 37.57 -11.14
CA PRO A 182 27.08 37.65 -12.28
C PRO A 182 27.69 37.00 -13.53
N ALA A 183 26.86 36.42 -14.37
CA ALA A 183 27.28 35.89 -15.67
C ALA A 183 26.92 36.87 -16.80
N LEU A 184 27.89 37.14 -17.68
CA LEU A 184 27.75 37.98 -18.85
C LEU A 184 27.96 37.17 -20.12
N GLY A 185 27.07 37.29 -21.10
CA GLY A 185 27.26 36.56 -22.35
C GLY A 185 26.24 36.92 -23.41
N THR A 186 26.25 36.16 -24.51
CA THR A 186 25.18 36.28 -25.50
C THR A 186 23.84 35.84 -24.89
N PRO A 187 22.70 36.36 -25.36
CA PRO A 187 21.38 35.91 -24.83
C PRO A 187 21.22 34.40 -24.84
N GLU A 188 21.69 33.73 -25.89
CA GLU A 188 21.59 32.26 -26.00
C GLU A 188 22.45 31.55 -24.91
N ALA A 189 23.65 32.05 -24.64
CA ALA A 189 24.53 31.44 -23.67
C ALA A 189 23.99 31.54 -22.24
N VAL A 190 23.49 32.74 -21.88
CA VAL A 190 22.90 32.99 -20.54
C VAL A 190 21.58 32.23 -20.36
N HIS A 191 20.67 32.28 -21.34
CA HIS A 191 19.40 31.55 -21.27
C HIS A 191 19.62 30.04 -21.23
N ARG A 192 20.58 29.51 -21.99
CA ARG A 192 20.95 28.10 -21.94
C ARG A 192 21.48 27.71 -20.57
N MET A 193 22.32 28.53 -19.94
CA MET A 193 22.84 28.30 -18.59
C MET A 193 21.70 28.22 -17.58
N LEU A 194 20.80 29.20 -17.59
CA LEU A 194 19.63 29.22 -16.71
C LEU A 194 18.70 28.03 -16.95
N PHE A 195 18.44 27.69 -18.21
CA PHE A 195 17.60 26.55 -18.58
C PHE A 195 18.17 25.23 -18.05
N LEU A 196 19.48 24.98 -18.23
CA LEU A 196 20.12 23.75 -17.74
C LEU A 196 20.09 23.67 -16.22
N ARG A 197 20.31 24.78 -15.50
CA ARG A 197 20.20 24.88 -14.05
C ARG A 197 18.78 24.53 -13.58
N HIS A 198 17.75 25.12 -14.22
CA HIS A 198 16.34 24.81 -13.88
C HIS A 198 15.95 23.36 -14.17
N MET A 199 16.43 22.81 -15.30
CA MET A 199 16.23 21.39 -15.60
C MET A 199 16.82 20.48 -14.52
N PHE A 200 18.04 20.79 -14.06
CA PHE A 200 18.69 20.04 -13.00
C PHE A 200 17.88 20.08 -11.69
N TYR A 201 17.53 21.28 -11.21
CA TYR A 201 16.72 21.43 -9.99
C TYR A 201 15.30 20.86 -10.16
N GLY A 202 14.73 20.93 -11.36
CA GLY A 202 13.47 20.26 -11.68
C GLY A 202 13.52 18.75 -11.43
N ILE A 203 14.62 18.09 -11.82
CA ILE A 203 14.83 16.66 -11.55
C ILE A 203 14.96 16.40 -10.04
N LEU A 204 15.75 17.23 -9.33
CA LEU A 204 15.92 17.11 -7.87
C LEU A 204 14.61 17.32 -7.09
N CYS A 205 13.67 18.10 -7.61
CA CYS A 205 12.37 18.31 -6.98
C CYS A 205 11.35 17.25 -7.36
N ILE A 206 11.16 16.98 -8.66
CA ILE A 206 10.05 16.17 -9.17
C ILE A 206 10.25 14.68 -8.84
N PHE A 207 11.47 14.17 -8.98
CA PHE A 207 11.72 12.74 -8.73
C PHE A 207 11.47 12.36 -7.27
N PRO A 208 12.04 13.03 -6.24
CA PRO A 208 11.73 12.72 -4.85
C PRO A 208 10.27 13.00 -4.48
N LEU A 209 9.64 14.03 -5.07
CA LEU A 209 8.21 14.29 -4.84
C LEU A 209 7.34 13.13 -5.35
N ALA A 210 7.65 12.57 -6.51
CA ALA A 210 6.98 11.37 -7.01
C ALA A 210 7.16 10.17 -6.08
N LEU A 211 8.37 9.99 -5.53
CA LEU A 211 8.64 8.96 -4.52
C LEU A 211 7.87 9.21 -3.20
N CYS A 212 7.71 10.48 -2.81
CA CYS A 212 6.88 10.87 -1.65
C CYS A 212 5.41 10.46 -1.86
N LEU A 213 4.83 10.78 -3.01
CA LEU A 213 3.46 10.40 -3.36
C LEU A 213 3.28 8.87 -3.38
N TYR A 214 4.23 8.16 -3.97
CA TYR A 214 4.26 6.70 -3.93
C TYR A 214 4.30 6.16 -2.49
N ALA A 215 5.20 6.70 -1.66
CA ALA A 215 5.33 6.29 -0.27
C ALA A 215 4.06 6.57 0.54
N ALA A 216 3.41 7.71 0.32
CA ALA A 216 2.14 8.06 0.96
C ALA A 216 1.00 7.12 0.56
N ALA A 217 0.89 6.78 -0.73
CA ALA A 217 -0.08 5.79 -1.22
C ALA A 217 0.18 4.40 -0.64
N ALA A 218 1.45 3.94 -0.67
CA ALA A 218 1.85 2.67 -0.11
C ALA A 218 1.64 2.59 1.41
N TRP A 219 1.89 3.67 2.15
CA TRP A 219 1.62 3.77 3.58
C TRP A 219 0.12 3.61 3.91
N ARG A 220 -0.75 4.20 3.08
CA ARG A 220 -2.21 4.08 3.25
C ARG A 220 -2.72 2.65 3.03
N ILE A 221 -2.14 1.93 2.07
CA ILE A 221 -2.55 0.57 1.69
C ILE A 221 -1.98 -0.48 2.66
N ARG A 222 -0.80 -0.23 3.25
CA ARG A 222 -0.02 -1.21 4.02
C ARG A 222 0.00 -0.90 5.51
N ASP A 223 -1.10 -1.12 6.20
CA ASP A 223 -1.22 -1.07 7.67
C ASP A 223 -0.44 0.07 8.35
N ARG A 224 -0.28 1.21 7.64
CA ARG A 224 0.42 2.41 8.11
C ARG A 224 1.86 2.15 8.55
N ASP A 225 2.64 1.41 7.75
CA ASP A 225 4.05 1.18 8.02
C ASP A 225 4.80 2.51 8.19
N ARG A 226 5.33 2.75 9.39
CA ARG A 226 6.02 4.00 9.74
C ARG A 226 7.27 4.27 8.91
N ARG A 227 7.91 3.23 8.35
CA ARG A 227 9.09 3.39 7.48
C ARG A 227 8.71 4.13 6.20
N LEU A 228 7.57 3.77 5.59
CA LEU A 228 7.07 4.45 4.40
C LEU A 228 6.75 5.92 4.66
N LEU A 229 6.18 6.23 5.83
CA LEU A 229 5.93 7.61 6.23
C LEU A 229 7.23 8.42 6.33
N HIS A 230 8.23 7.91 7.07
CA HIS A 230 9.52 8.59 7.23
C HIS A 230 10.28 8.73 5.91
N PHE A 231 10.21 7.72 5.03
CA PHE A 231 10.78 7.83 3.68
C PHE A 231 10.05 8.87 2.83
N GLY A 232 8.72 8.93 2.89
CA GLY A 232 7.95 9.98 2.21
C GLY A 232 8.31 11.38 2.71
N LEU A 233 8.45 11.57 4.02
CA LEU A 233 8.87 12.84 4.61
C LEU A 233 10.31 13.23 4.21
N LEU A 234 11.24 12.28 4.17
CA LEU A 234 12.59 12.49 3.63
C LEU A 234 12.54 13.08 2.22
N CYS A 235 11.78 12.43 1.33
CA CYS A 235 11.63 12.88 -0.06
C CYS A 235 10.97 14.26 -0.15
N LEU A 236 9.93 14.51 0.66
CA LEU A 236 9.23 15.79 0.71
C LEU A 236 10.15 16.93 1.13
N PHE A 237 10.88 16.77 2.24
CA PHE A 237 11.78 17.82 2.74
C PHE A 237 12.93 18.09 1.79
N PHE A 238 13.48 17.05 1.16
CA PHE A 238 14.50 17.25 0.12
C PHE A 238 13.94 17.99 -1.11
N SER A 239 12.73 17.67 -1.58
CA SER A 239 12.09 18.39 -2.68
C SER A 239 11.83 19.87 -2.34
N ILE A 240 11.39 20.15 -1.10
CA ILE A 240 11.17 21.53 -0.64
C ILE A 240 12.48 22.30 -0.63
N HIS A 241 13.56 21.69 -0.11
CA HIS A 241 14.87 22.32 -0.07
C HIS A 241 15.37 22.67 -1.48
N CYS A 242 15.28 21.73 -2.45
CA CYS A 242 15.75 21.95 -3.81
C CYS A 242 14.84 22.88 -4.65
N ALA A 243 13.67 23.28 -4.15
CA ALA A 243 12.73 24.12 -4.87
C ALA A 243 13.10 25.63 -4.87
N TYR A 244 14.11 26.05 -4.09
CA TYR A 244 14.48 27.46 -3.92
C TYR A 244 14.66 28.24 -5.24
N PRO A 245 15.29 27.72 -6.33
CA PRO A 245 15.48 28.52 -7.54
C PRO A 245 14.16 28.90 -8.21
N PHE A 246 13.14 28.03 -8.12
CA PHE A 246 11.82 28.30 -8.69
C PHE A 246 11.03 29.29 -7.84
N ILE A 247 11.17 29.21 -6.54
CA ILE A 247 10.44 30.02 -5.57
C ILE A 247 10.96 31.45 -5.57
N HIS A 248 12.28 31.63 -5.64
CA HIS A 248 12.90 32.94 -5.71
C HIS A 248 12.52 33.66 -7.02
N GLN A 249 12.38 32.93 -8.14
CA GLN A 249 11.88 33.51 -9.40
C GLN A 249 10.42 34.00 -9.33
N LEU A 250 9.60 33.46 -8.44
CA LEU A 250 8.24 33.92 -8.20
C LEU A 250 8.20 35.20 -7.33
N GLY A 251 9.36 35.75 -6.97
CA GLY A 251 9.47 36.92 -6.10
C GLY A 251 9.15 36.62 -4.63
N LEU A 252 9.03 35.35 -4.26
CA LEU A 252 8.81 34.88 -2.89
C LEU A 252 10.16 34.78 -2.16
N SER A 253 10.90 35.86 -2.12
CA SER A 253 12.14 35.98 -1.31
C SER A 253 11.78 36.59 0.05
N GLY A 254 12.55 36.21 1.07
CA GLY A 254 12.37 36.77 2.40
C GLY A 254 12.58 35.76 3.52
N ARG A 255 12.59 36.25 4.75
CA ARG A 255 12.94 35.45 5.95
C ARG A 255 12.17 34.15 6.09
N LEU A 256 10.89 34.15 5.73
CA LEU A 256 10.06 32.96 5.84
C LEU A 256 10.58 31.84 4.91
N TRP A 257 10.95 32.20 3.69
CA TRP A 257 11.45 31.24 2.71
C TRP A 257 12.81 30.68 3.09
N TYR A 258 13.74 31.52 3.51
CA TYR A 258 15.05 31.08 4.01
C TYR A 258 14.93 30.18 5.23
N ALA A 259 13.97 30.47 6.14
CA ALA A 259 13.66 29.55 7.23
C ALA A 259 13.16 28.20 6.73
N VAL A 260 12.33 28.17 5.68
CA VAL A 260 11.82 26.95 5.07
C VAL A 260 12.96 26.13 4.42
N GLU A 261 13.90 26.77 3.74
CA GLU A 261 15.07 26.12 3.13
C GLU A 261 15.95 25.44 4.19
N ASP A 262 16.36 26.18 5.23
CA ASP A 262 17.21 25.67 6.29
C ASP A 262 16.50 24.56 7.10
N VAL A 263 15.24 24.78 7.47
CA VAL A 263 14.45 23.80 8.22
C VAL A 263 14.20 22.55 7.39
N SER A 264 13.92 22.68 6.08
CA SER A 264 13.69 21.52 5.22
C SER A 264 14.94 20.65 5.09
N TRP A 265 16.13 21.28 4.98
CA TRP A 265 17.40 20.54 4.99
C TRP A 265 17.64 19.81 6.31
N MET A 266 17.47 20.50 7.45
CA MET A 266 17.63 19.88 8.77
C MET A 266 16.60 18.78 9.02
N ALA A 267 15.34 18.98 8.58
CA ALA A 267 14.28 17.97 8.68
C ALA A 267 14.57 16.75 7.79
N MET A 268 15.12 16.96 6.59
CA MET A 268 15.61 15.86 5.75
C MET A 268 16.67 15.03 6.48
N LEU A 269 17.68 15.67 7.09
CA LEU A 269 18.72 14.98 7.87
C LEU A 269 18.14 14.28 9.11
N TYR A 270 17.15 14.87 9.76
CA TYR A 270 16.40 14.21 10.84
C TYR A 270 15.73 12.90 10.36
N GLU A 271 15.09 12.90 9.19
CA GLU A 271 14.46 11.69 8.63
C GLU A 271 15.50 10.63 8.23
N VAL A 272 16.66 11.06 7.71
CA VAL A 272 17.82 10.19 7.47
C VAL A 272 18.26 9.50 8.76
N MET A 273 18.38 10.26 9.87
CA MET A 273 18.71 9.73 11.20
C MET A 273 17.67 8.70 11.66
N VAL A 274 16.37 8.99 11.50
CA VAL A 274 15.28 8.10 11.90
C VAL A 274 15.32 6.79 11.10
N LEU A 275 15.44 6.87 9.79
CA LEU A 275 15.52 5.70 8.91
C LEU A 275 16.76 4.85 9.18
N SER A 276 17.92 5.50 9.37
CA SER A 276 19.17 4.79 9.74
C SER A 276 19.06 4.09 11.09
N SER A 277 18.36 4.69 12.07
CA SER A 277 18.10 4.08 13.37
C SER A 277 17.23 2.82 13.25
N VAL A 278 16.28 2.81 12.33
CA VAL A 278 15.45 1.64 12.04
C VAL A 278 16.30 0.52 11.43
N GLU A 279 17.15 0.86 10.46
CA GLU A 279 18.05 -0.11 9.82
C GLU A 279 19.11 -0.68 10.79
N ALA A 280 19.66 0.15 11.68
CA ALA A 280 20.58 -0.28 12.72
C ALA A 280 19.88 -1.00 13.89
N GLY A 281 18.55 -0.93 14.01
CA GLY A 281 17.79 -1.51 15.13
C GLY A 281 17.83 -0.70 16.42
N PHE A 282 18.17 0.60 16.32
CA PHE A 282 18.21 1.52 17.46
C PHE A 282 16.86 2.15 17.78
N SER A 283 15.89 2.06 16.86
CA SER A 283 14.55 2.67 16.99
C SER A 283 13.77 2.26 18.26
N GLY A 284 14.04 1.06 18.81
CA GLY A 284 13.46 0.57 20.06
C GLY A 284 14.25 0.94 21.34
N LYS A 285 15.45 1.48 21.22
CA LYS A 285 16.29 1.81 22.37
C LYS A 285 15.78 3.04 23.12
N LEU A 286 15.80 2.97 24.47
CA LEU A 286 15.26 4.03 25.34
C LEU A 286 16.00 5.37 25.14
N TRP A 287 17.36 5.35 25.05
CA TRP A 287 18.18 6.54 24.84
C TRP A 287 17.85 7.25 23.54
N TYR A 288 17.60 6.49 22.44
CA TYR A 288 17.20 7.04 21.15
C TYR A 288 15.86 7.75 21.24
N ARG A 289 14.85 7.06 21.80
CA ARG A 289 13.46 7.56 21.89
C ARG A 289 13.32 8.75 22.83
N ARG A 290 14.06 8.75 23.96
CA ARG A 290 13.89 9.74 25.03
C ARG A 290 14.79 10.95 24.88
N PHE A 291 15.97 10.81 24.23
CA PHE A 291 16.97 11.88 24.15
C PHE A 291 17.28 12.26 22.70
N LEU A 292 17.82 11.37 21.88
CA LEU A 292 18.37 11.73 20.58
C LEU A 292 17.30 12.22 19.60
N ARG A 293 16.21 11.47 19.44
CA ARG A 293 15.12 11.82 18.53
C ARG A 293 14.43 13.16 18.87
N PRO A 294 14.03 13.43 20.14
CA PRO A 294 13.47 14.73 20.51
C PRO A 294 14.47 15.87 20.37
N ALA A 295 15.77 15.66 20.71
CA ALA A 295 16.79 16.67 20.58
C ALA A 295 17.01 17.10 19.12
N ALA A 296 17.08 16.14 18.20
CA ALA A 296 17.21 16.42 16.77
C ALA A 296 15.98 17.14 16.20
N ALA A 297 14.77 16.78 16.64
CA ALA A 297 13.53 17.48 16.25
C ALA A 297 13.48 18.92 16.82
N ALA A 298 13.91 19.11 18.08
CA ALA A 298 14.02 20.43 18.70
C ALA A 298 15.03 21.31 17.96
N ALA A 299 16.15 20.75 17.47
CA ALA A 299 17.14 21.48 16.68
C ALA A 299 16.52 22.06 15.39
N CYS A 300 15.66 21.30 14.70
CA CYS A 300 14.92 21.81 13.52
C CYS A 300 14.01 23.00 13.89
N ALA A 301 13.32 22.94 15.03
CA ALA A 301 12.49 24.06 15.51
C ALA A 301 13.35 25.27 15.88
N VAL A 302 14.48 25.04 16.57
CA VAL A 302 15.43 26.12 16.92
C VAL A 302 16.00 26.79 15.66
N CYS A 303 16.29 26.03 14.60
CA CYS A 303 16.71 26.56 13.32
C CYS A 303 15.71 27.57 12.77
N GLY A 304 14.43 27.17 12.60
CA GLY A 304 13.38 28.04 12.08
C GLY A 304 13.15 29.30 12.94
N LEU A 305 13.13 29.13 14.25
CA LEU A 305 12.97 30.25 15.19
C LEU A 305 14.19 31.21 15.14
N SER A 306 15.39 30.68 14.92
CA SER A 306 16.60 31.49 14.81
C SER A 306 16.58 32.40 13.58
N VAL A 307 16.20 31.88 12.43
CA VAL A 307 16.10 32.67 11.18
C VAL A 307 15.01 33.72 11.28
N LEU A 308 13.83 33.34 11.81
CA LEU A 308 12.66 34.22 11.83
C LEU A 308 12.77 35.35 12.88
N PHE A 309 13.34 35.07 14.05
CA PHE A 309 13.28 35.97 15.21
C PHE A 309 14.63 36.31 15.82
N LEU A 310 15.52 35.32 15.99
CA LEU A 310 16.73 35.53 16.79
C LEU A 310 17.81 36.33 16.02
N ILE A 311 18.10 36.01 14.76
CA ILE A 311 19.06 36.71 13.93
C ILE A 311 18.63 38.17 13.67
N PRO A 312 17.35 38.45 13.31
CA PRO A 312 16.88 39.82 13.18
C PRO A 312 16.98 40.66 14.46
N ALA A 313 16.74 40.03 15.61
CA ALA A 313 16.82 40.71 16.91
C ALA A 313 18.28 40.91 17.38
N SER A 314 19.17 39.99 17.01
CA SER A 314 20.56 39.98 17.44
C SER A 314 21.49 39.53 16.29
N PRO A 315 21.79 40.41 15.32
CA PRO A 315 22.59 40.07 14.12
C PRO A 315 23.96 39.43 14.40
N ARG A 316 24.56 39.72 15.54
CA ARG A 316 25.85 39.15 15.96
C ARG A 316 25.83 37.63 16.12
N LEU A 317 24.63 37.05 16.27
CA LEU A 317 24.45 35.60 16.41
C LEU A 317 24.53 34.84 15.07
N VAL A 318 24.71 35.52 13.94
CA VAL A 318 24.79 34.88 12.63
C VAL A 318 25.89 33.84 12.55
N ASN A 319 27.07 34.13 13.09
CA ASN A 319 28.19 33.19 13.10
C ASN A 319 27.91 31.97 13.99
N LEU A 320 27.25 32.20 15.14
CA LEU A 320 26.82 31.12 16.02
C LEU A 320 25.73 30.25 15.35
N TYR A 321 24.86 30.87 14.59
CA TYR A 321 23.83 30.15 13.81
C TYR A 321 24.46 29.26 12.73
N GLY A 322 25.44 29.78 11.96
CA GLY A 322 26.19 28.98 10.99
C GLY A 322 26.89 27.79 11.65
N ALA A 323 27.60 28.04 12.77
CA ALA A 323 28.23 26.96 13.55
C ALA A 323 27.21 25.92 14.10
N PHE A 324 26.02 26.36 14.45
CA PHE A 324 24.92 25.47 14.87
C PHE A 324 24.44 24.55 13.72
N LEU A 325 24.27 25.10 12.52
CA LEU A 325 23.88 24.31 11.34
C LEU A 325 24.98 23.28 11.00
N ASP A 326 26.23 23.68 10.97
CA ASP A 326 27.36 22.78 10.66
C ASP A 326 27.57 21.73 11.76
N GLY A 327 27.42 22.14 13.03
CA GLY A 327 27.41 21.21 14.16
C GLY A 327 26.30 20.13 14.06
N TYR A 328 25.10 20.55 13.67
CA TYR A 328 24.00 19.60 13.46
C TYR A 328 24.29 18.61 12.33
N LYS A 329 24.79 19.11 11.16
CA LYS A 329 25.19 18.26 10.04
C LYS A 329 26.25 17.24 10.46
N LEU A 330 27.29 17.70 11.19
CA LEU A 330 28.36 16.84 11.69
C LEU A 330 27.87 15.79 12.67
N LEU A 331 27.02 16.15 13.62
CA LEU A 331 26.44 15.19 14.59
C LEU A 331 25.58 14.12 13.91
N ILE A 332 24.74 14.51 12.94
CA ILE A 332 23.96 13.53 12.16
C ILE A 332 24.88 12.64 11.33
N TRP A 333 25.90 13.18 10.71
CA TRP A 333 26.87 12.40 9.96
C TRP A 333 27.61 11.37 10.83
N LEU A 334 28.09 11.77 12.02
CA LEU A 334 28.73 10.86 13.00
C LEU A 334 27.77 9.76 13.44
N TYR A 335 26.50 10.10 13.68
CA TYR A 335 25.47 9.13 14.01
C TYR A 335 25.17 8.14 12.87
N LEU A 336 25.14 8.61 11.62
CA LEU A 336 25.02 7.76 10.44
C LEU A 336 26.19 6.78 10.34
N LEU A 337 27.40 7.26 10.61
CA LEU A 337 28.61 6.42 10.62
C LEU A 337 28.50 5.33 11.71
N GLU A 338 28.07 5.71 12.92
CA GLU A 338 27.79 4.75 14.00
C GLU A 338 26.77 3.68 13.58
N CYS A 339 25.64 4.10 13.00
CA CYS A 339 24.61 3.19 12.49
C CYS A 339 25.17 2.22 11.43
N ALA A 340 25.99 2.73 10.50
CA ALA A 340 26.60 1.92 9.44
C ALA A 340 27.61 0.91 10.01
N VAL A 341 28.53 1.35 10.87
CA VAL A 341 29.55 0.49 11.52
C VAL A 341 28.88 -0.58 12.39
N TYR A 342 27.92 -0.19 13.21
CA TYR A 342 27.17 -1.13 14.03
C TYR A 342 26.40 -2.14 13.18
N GLY A 343 25.75 -1.68 12.09
CA GLY A 343 25.07 -2.54 11.14
C GLY A 343 26.01 -3.57 10.47
N LEU A 344 27.22 -3.15 10.09
CA LEU A 344 28.27 -4.04 9.55
C LEU A 344 28.73 -5.07 10.58
N TRP A 345 28.90 -4.64 11.84
CA TRP A 345 29.28 -5.54 12.95
C TRP A 345 28.20 -6.59 13.21
N MET A 346 26.91 -6.18 13.17
CA MET A 346 25.75 -7.05 13.34
C MET A 346 25.36 -7.85 12.08
N ASN A 347 26.14 -7.76 11.00
CA ASN A 347 25.87 -8.41 9.70
C ASN A 347 24.51 -8.07 9.08
N ARG A 348 24.09 -6.81 9.14
CA ARG A 348 22.85 -6.38 8.51
C ARG A 348 23.06 -6.13 7.02
N ASP A 349 22.15 -6.62 6.19
CA ASP A 349 22.21 -6.49 4.72
C ASP A 349 22.11 -5.03 4.24
N SER A 350 21.53 -4.14 5.04
CA SER A 350 21.36 -2.72 4.74
C SER A 350 22.61 -1.87 5.04
N ALA A 351 23.53 -2.39 5.86
CA ALA A 351 24.65 -1.61 6.41
C ALA A 351 25.58 -1.04 5.34
N GLY A 352 25.85 -1.78 4.28
CA GLY A 352 26.68 -1.31 3.17
C GLY A 352 26.11 -0.10 2.42
N LEU A 353 24.78 -0.08 2.23
CA LEU A 353 24.10 1.06 1.60
C LEU A 353 24.08 2.29 2.52
N VAL A 354 23.82 2.10 3.81
CA VAL A 354 23.88 3.19 4.79
C VAL A 354 25.30 3.77 4.87
N LEU A 355 26.34 2.92 4.86
CA LEU A 355 27.73 3.35 4.80
C LEU A 355 28.03 4.16 3.52
N ALA A 356 27.56 3.70 2.38
CA ALA A 356 27.73 4.41 1.10
C ALA A 356 27.11 5.81 1.17
N GLY A 357 25.88 5.95 1.65
CA GLY A 357 25.24 7.26 1.88
C GLY A 357 25.99 8.15 2.88
N CYS A 358 26.48 7.56 3.97
CA CYS A 358 27.29 8.26 4.96
C CYS A 358 28.61 8.81 4.35
N LEU A 359 29.30 7.99 3.57
CA LEU A 359 30.58 8.38 2.94
C LEU A 359 30.37 9.50 1.89
N THR A 360 29.29 9.46 1.12
CA THR A 360 28.98 10.53 0.15
C THR A 360 28.64 11.86 0.85
N MET A 361 27.91 11.83 1.95
CA MET A 361 27.64 13.01 2.76
C MET A 361 28.92 13.57 3.37
N GLY A 362 29.81 12.73 3.89
CA GLY A 362 31.11 13.13 4.40
C GLY A 362 32.00 13.76 3.32
N ALA A 363 31.99 13.19 2.12
CA ALA A 363 32.71 13.75 0.97
C ALA A 363 32.21 15.16 0.60
N ALA A 364 30.88 15.38 0.61
CA ALA A 364 30.31 16.71 0.35
C ALA A 364 30.72 17.74 1.43
N MET A 365 30.69 17.34 2.71
CA MET A 365 31.12 18.21 3.81
C MET A 365 32.61 18.59 3.70
N VAL A 366 33.46 17.62 3.35
CA VAL A 366 34.91 17.88 3.15
C VAL A 366 35.13 18.77 1.92
N SER A 367 34.42 18.52 0.81
CA SER A 367 34.50 19.38 -0.38
C SER A 367 34.12 20.82 -0.05
N ASN A 368 33.01 21.06 0.62
CA ASN A 368 32.57 22.39 1.03
C ASN A 368 33.62 23.10 1.94
N LEU A 369 34.31 22.35 2.79
CA LEU A 369 35.37 22.92 3.63
C LEU A 369 36.63 23.29 2.81
N LEU A 370 36.96 22.46 1.80
CA LEU A 370 38.12 22.68 0.95
C LEU A 370 37.90 23.79 -0.10
N ASP A 371 36.66 23.97 -0.55
CA ASP A 371 36.29 24.96 -1.58
C ASP A 371 36.42 26.41 -1.10
N ASN A 372 36.50 26.64 0.21
CA ASN A 372 36.73 27.97 0.83
C ASN A 372 35.83 29.08 0.26
N ASN A 373 34.51 28.78 0.07
CA ASN A 373 33.52 29.65 -0.56
C ASN A 373 33.80 30.02 -2.04
N GLN A 374 34.67 29.28 -2.74
CA GLN A 374 35.02 29.50 -4.14
C GLN A 374 34.41 28.40 -5.06
N PHE A 375 33.29 27.88 -4.68
CA PHE A 375 32.49 26.99 -5.54
C PHE A 375 31.07 27.54 -5.68
N GLU A 376 30.66 27.76 -6.92
CA GLU A 376 29.28 28.04 -7.28
C GLU A 376 28.99 27.35 -8.62
N PRO A 377 28.01 26.41 -8.66
CA PRO A 377 27.74 25.68 -9.87
C PRO A 377 27.14 26.57 -10.98
N VAL A 378 27.60 26.33 -12.20
CA VAL A 378 27.11 27.05 -13.40
C VAL A 378 25.81 26.47 -13.92
N TYR A 379 25.79 25.14 -14.15
CA TYR A 379 24.70 24.40 -14.81
C TYR A 379 23.97 23.42 -13.91
N THR A 380 24.60 23.01 -12.79
CA THR A 380 24.09 21.95 -11.92
C THR A 380 23.84 22.49 -10.50
N GLY A 381 24.09 21.69 -9.46
CA GLY A 381 23.85 22.04 -8.07
C GLY A 381 25.07 21.87 -7.18
N TRP A 382 24.88 22.14 -5.90
CA TRP A 382 25.90 22.04 -4.86
C TRP A 382 26.21 20.59 -4.51
N GLN A 383 27.43 20.31 -4.02
CA GLN A 383 27.85 18.97 -3.58
C GLN A 383 26.94 18.41 -2.49
N THR A 384 26.39 19.25 -1.62
CA THR A 384 25.41 18.87 -0.59
C THR A 384 24.11 18.34 -1.19
N GLU A 385 23.61 18.96 -2.26
CA GLU A 385 22.38 18.53 -2.95
C GLU A 385 22.58 17.18 -3.64
N TYR A 386 23.74 16.94 -4.26
CA TYR A 386 24.07 15.63 -4.80
C TYR A 386 24.11 14.55 -3.71
N SER A 387 24.72 14.86 -2.56
CA SER A 387 24.78 13.91 -1.45
C SER A 387 23.39 13.62 -0.86
N GLY A 388 22.55 14.65 -0.75
CA GLY A 388 21.14 14.51 -0.34
C GLY A 388 20.34 13.64 -1.29
N PHE A 389 20.51 13.83 -2.60
CA PHE A 389 19.86 13.02 -3.61
C PHE A 389 20.31 11.54 -3.56
N ILE A 390 21.61 11.31 -3.35
CA ILE A 390 22.14 9.95 -3.16
C ILE A 390 21.53 9.31 -1.90
N LEU A 391 21.36 10.05 -0.81
CA LEU A 391 20.68 9.56 0.39
C LEU A 391 19.21 9.18 0.09
N VAL A 392 18.48 9.99 -0.68
CA VAL A 392 17.12 9.64 -1.14
C VAL A 392 17.11 8.30 -1.90
N ILE A 393 18.05 8.12 -2.84
CA ILE A 393 18.20 6.87 -3.61
C ILE A 393 18.53 5.67 -2.70
N VAL A 394 19.47 5.84 -1.77
CA VAL A 394 19.86 4.80 -0.80
C VAL A 394 18.64 4.35 0.00
N PHE A 395 17.89 5.27 0.58
CA PHE A 395 16.71 4.94 1.37
C PHE A 395 15.53 4.43 0.51
N TRP A 396 15.43 4.86 -0.74
CA TRP A 396 14.51 4.25 -1.70
C TRP A 396 14.81 2.77 -1.92
N ILE A 397 16.07 2.43 -2.21
CA ILE A 397 16.50 1.03 -2.38
C ILE A 397 16.24 0.21 -1.12
N LEU A 398 16.55 0.75 0.07
CA LEU A 398 16.28 0.08 1.34
C LEU A 398 14.79 -0.14 1.59
N THR A 399 13.96 0.84 1.25
CA THR A 399 12.49 0.76 1.35
C THR A 399 11.94 -0.30 0.41
N VAL A 400 12.37 -0.34 -0.85
CA VAL A 400 11.96 -1.36 -1.84
C VAL A 400 12.37 -2.76 -1.39
N ARG A 401 13.61 -2.93 -0.88
CA ARG A 401 14.07 -4.21 -0.31
C ARG A 401 13.24 -4.65 0.89
N HIS A 402 12.88 -3.71 1.77
CA HIS A 402 12.00 -3.98 2.91
C HIS A 402 10.62 -4.46 2.44
N ILE A 403 9.99 -3.74 1.52
CA ILE A 403 8.69 -4.09 0.94
C ILE A 403 8.73 -5.48 0.31
N SER A 404 9.75 -5.77 -0.52
CA SER A 404 9.90 -7.07 -1.17
C SER A 404 10.06 -8.22 -0.16
N ARG A 405 10.79 -7.96 0.94
CA ARG A 405 11.00 -8.95 2.02
C ARG A 405 9.69 -9.27 2.75
N VAL A 406 8.92 -8.23 3.10
CA VAL A 406 7.61 -8.40 3.75
C VAL A 406 6.62 -9.13 2.84
N LEU A 407 6.60 -8.83 1.53
CA LEU A 407 5.74 -9.52 0.57
C LEU A 407 6.07 -11.02 0.49
N LYS A 408 7.35 -11.37 0.37
CA LYS A 408 7.79 -12.77 0.34
C LYS A 408 7.43 -13.52 1.63
N GLN A 409 7.57 -12.86 2.79
CA GLN A 409 7.20 -13.47 4.07
C GLN A 409 5.68 -13.71 4.16
N ASN A 410 4.86 -12.77 3.71
CA ASN A 410 3.40 -12.92 3.71
C ASN A 410 2.97 -14.04 2.74
N GLN A 411 3.56 -14.10 1.54
CA GLN A 411 3.28 -15.19 0.59
C GLN A 411 3.61 -16.56 1.18
N ALA A 412 4.81 -16.73 1.74
CA ALA A 412 5.21 -17.98 2.37
C ALA A 412 4.30 -18.37 3.55
N LEU A 413 3.83 -17.38 4.33
CA LEU A 413 2.87 -17.62 5.41
C LEU A 413 1.50 -18.08 4.88
N THR A 414 1.02 -17.44 3.82
CA THR A 414 -0.25 -17.81 3.16
C THR A 414 -0.18 -19.23 2.61
N GLU A 415 0.87 -19.58 1.88
CA GLU A 415 1.09 -20.94 1.35
C GLU A 415 1.14 -21.99 2.49
N HIS A 416 1.82 -21.66 3.58
CA HIS A 416 1.87 -22.57 4.74
C HIS A 416 0.50 -22.77 5.41
N LEU A 417 -0.29 -21.68 5.55
CA LEU A 417 -1.64 -21.76 6.10
C LEU A 417 -2.59 -22.57 5.20
N GLU A 418 -2.50 -22.39 3.89
CA GLU A 418 -3.30 -23.16 2.92
C GLU A 418 -2.96 -24.66 3.01
N ASP A 419 -1.67 -25.03 3.10
CA ASP A 419 -1.25 -26.42 3.27
C ASP A 419 -1.78 -27.01 4.58
N GLN A 420 -1.70 -26.26 5.68
CA GLN A 420 -2.24 -26.70 6.99
C GLN A 420 -3.76 -26.90 6.95
N VAL A 421 -4.51 -25.97 6.31
CA VAL A 421 -5.96 -26.09 6.17
C VAL A 421 -6.30 -27.34 5.34
N GLN A 422 -5.60 -27.55 4.22
CA GLN A 422 -5.82 -28.70 3.37
C GLN A 422 -5.53 -30.03 4.08
N LYS A 423 -4.46 -30.06 4.87
CA LYS A 423 -4.12 -31.26 5.68
C LYS A 423 -5.21 -31.55 6.73
N ARG A 424 -5.65 -30.53 7.47
CA ARG A 424 -6.70 -30.68 8.47
C ARG A 424 -8.04 -31.12 7.86
N THR A 425 -8.36 -30.59 6.68
CA THR A 425 -9.58 -30.99 5.95
C THR A 425 -9.53 -32.47 5.56
N ARG A 426 -8.39 -32.96 5.05
CA ARG A 426 -8.21 -34.38 4.72
C ARG A 426 -8.31 -35.28 5.96
N GLU A 427 -7.67 -34.90 7.07
CA GLU A 427 -7.75 -35.65 8.35
C GLU A 427 -9.21 -35.72 8.83
N LEU A 428 -9.96 -34.62 8.77
CA LEU A 428 -11.37 -34.60 9.15
C LEU A 428 -12.24 -35.50 8.27
N HIS A 429 -12.05 -35.47 6.95
CA HIS A 429 -12.76 -36.36 6.04
C HIS A 429 -12.47 -37.83 6.32
N ALA A 430 -11.19 -38.19 6.57
CA ALA A 430 -10.82 -39.56 6.89
C ALA A 430 -11.52 -40.07 8.17
N VAL A 431 -11.59 -39.24 9.20
CA VAL A 431 -12.31 -39.58 10.46
C VAL A 431 -13.82 -39.74 10.23
N LEU A 432 -14.40 -38.86 9.40
CA LEU A 432 -15.84 -38.97 9.05
C LEU A 432 -16.13 -40.23 8.26
N ASP A 433 -15.30 -40.62 7.31
CA ASP A 433 -15.47 -41.81 6.52
C ASP A 433 -15.28 -43.08 7.36
N GLU A 434 -14.32 -43.12 8.25
CA GLU A 434 -14.13 -44.22 9.22
C GLU A 434 -15.35 -44.35 10.14
N ARG A 435 -15.88 -43.25 10.64
CA ARG A 435 -17.09 -43.24 11.45
C ARG A 435 -18.33 -43.78 10.68
N LYS A 436 -18.49 -43.37 9.42
CA LYS A 436 -19.56 -43.85 8.55
C LYS A 436 -19.47 -45.36 8.30
N ALA A 437 -18.26 -45.85 8.00
CA ALA A 437 -18.01 -47.27 7.77
C ALA A 437 -18.31 -48.08 9.04
N PHE A 438 -17.88 -47.60 10.22
CA PHE A 438 -18.16 -48.27 11.51
C PHE A 438 -19.66 -48.40 11.75
N PHE A 439 -20.48 -47.37 11.54
CA PHE A 439 -21.93 -47.45 11.72
C PHE A 439 -22.58 -48.40 10.72
N SER A 440 -22.09 -48.45 9.45
CA SER A 440 -22.60 -49.38 8.44
C SER A 440 -22.35 -50.85 8.86
N ASP A 441 -21.13 -51.13 9.35
CA ASP A 441 -20.77 -52.48 9.75
C ASP A 441 -21.54 -52.92 11.03
N LEU A 442 -21.76 -52.01 11.98
CA LEU A 442 -22.60 -52.28 13.14
C LEU A 442 -24.03 -52.61 12.73
N ALA A 443 -24.64 -51.81 11.83
CA ALA A 443 -26.00 -52.05 11.39
C ALA A 443 -26.12 -53.43 10.71
N HIS A 444 -25.14 -53.77 9.83
CA HIS A 444 -25.12 -55.05 9.14
C HIS A 444 -24.96 -56.24 10.08
N ASN A 445 -24.04 -56.15 11.03
CA ASN A 445 -23.73 -57.28 11.98
C ASN A 445 -24.82 -57.51 13.00
N LEU A 446 -25.60 -56.46 13.34
CA LEU A 446 -26.71 -56.61 14.27
C LEU A 446 -28.01 -57.09 13.57
N LYS A 447 -28.17 -56.86 12.26
CA LYS A 447 -29.36 -57.24 11.51
C LYS A 447 -29.65 -58.76 11.54
N ALA A 448 -28.62 -59.59 11.33
CA ALA A 448 -28.77 -61.04 11.24
C ALA A 448 -29.27 -61.69 12.57
N PRO A 449 -28.67 -61.38 13.77
CA PRO A 449 -29.16 -61.99 15.00
C PRO A 449 -30.53 -61.49 15.41
N VAL A 450 -30.89 -60.24 15.13
CA VAL A 450 -32.18 -59.68 15.47
C VAL A 450 -33.30 -60.28 14.60
N VAL A 451 -33.06 -60.43 13.28
CA VAL A 451 -34.00 -61.15 12.39
C VAL A 451 -34.18 -62.62 12.79
N ALA A 452 -33.07 -63.26 13.26
CA ALA A 452 -33.17 -64.66 13.76
C ALA A 452 -34.02 -64.76 15.04
N ILE A 453 -33.83 -63.83 16.00
CA ILE A 453 -34.64 -63.78 17.23
C ILE A 453 -36.13 -63.58 16.88
N HIS A 454 -36.38 -62.60 15.95
CA HIS A 454 -37.75 -62.35 15.48
C HIS A 454 -38.40 -63.62 14.88
N GLY A 455 -37.70 -64.29 13.96
CA GLY A 455 -38.17 -65.49 13.32
C GLY A 455 -38.44 -66.63 14.33
N PHE A 456 -37.57 -66.82 15.32
CA PHE A 456 -37.81 -67.88 16.38
C PHE A 456 -39.01 -67.50 17.27
N THR A 457 -39.11 -66.23 17.66
CA THR A 457 -40.21 -65.76 18.52
C THR A 457 -41.58 -65.97 17.78
N ASP A 458 -41.59 -65.57 16.51
CA ASP A 458 -42.83 -65.76 15.64
C ASP A 458 -43.19 -67.24 15.43
N LEU A 459 -42.18 -68.09 15.23
CA LEU A 459 -42.43 -69.55 15.14
C LEU A 459 -43.03 -70.17 16.44
N ILE A 460 -42.56 -69.69 17.58
CA ILE A 460 -43.04 -70.13 18.90
C ILE A 460 -44.50 -69.65 19.15
N LEU A 461 -44.75 -68.36 18.82
CA LEU A 461 -46.11 -67.79 19.00
C LEU A 461 -47.19 -68.35 18.02
N ARG A 462 -46.79 -68.68 16.76
CA ARG A 462 -47.72 -69.27 15.75
C ARG A 462 -47.80 -70.78 15.78
N GLY A 463 -46.79 -71.42 16.42
CA GLY A 463 -46.85 -72.90 16.62
C GLY A 463 -47.89 -73.31 17.64
N ASN A 464 -48.71 -74.32 17.34
CA ASN A 464 -49.76 -74.84 18.21
C ASN A 464 -49.22 -75.53 19.49
N LEU A 465 -48.29 -74.89 20.21
CA LEU A 465 -47.77 -75.32 21.50
C LEU A 465 -48.60 -74.70 22.62
N TYR A 466 -49.08 -75.59 23.56
CA TYR A 466 -49.70 -75.11 24.80
C TYR A 466 -48.67 -74.29 25.58
N LEU A 467 -48.76 -72.96 25.52
CA LEU A 467 -47.94 -72.01 26.26
C LEU A 467 -48.76 -71.57 27.49
N ASP A 468 -48.07 -71.50 28.66
CA ASP A 468 -48.57 -70.86 29.87
C ASP A 468 -48.81 -69.35 29.58
N ASP A 469 -49.86 -68.75 30.13
CA ASP A 469 -50.26 -67.36 29.84
C ASP A 469 -49.13 -66.37 30.16
N ASP A 470 -48.37 -66.66 31.24
CA ASP A 470 -47.21 -65.83 31.59
C ASP A 470 -46.11 -65.92 30.56
N LEU A 471 -45.81 -67.09 29.99
CA LEU A 471 -44.78 -67.30 28.99
C LEU A 471 -45.20 -66.68 27.65
N LYS A 472 -46.47 -66.67 27.32
CA LYS A 472 -46.99 -66.01 26.14
C LYS A 472 -46.84 -64.51 26.25
N GLU A 473 -47.11 -63.88 27.42
CA GLU A 473 -46.88 -62.45 27.65
C GLU A 473 -45.42 -62.06 27.53
N TYR A 474 -44.50 -62.89 28.03
CA TYR A 474 -43.05 -62.62 27.86
C TYR A 474 -42.60 -62.73 26.39
N LEU A 475 -43.11 -63.72 25.64
CA LEU A 475 -42.73 -63.84 24.22
C LEU A 475 -43.34 -62.72 23.36
N ASP A 476 -44.57 -62.28 23.68
CA ASP A 476 -45.16 -61.09 23.01
C ASP A 476 -44.32 -59.82 23.31
N LYS A 477 -43.84 -59.65 24.54
CA LYS A 477 -42.91 -58.55 24.88
C LYS A 477 -41.57 -58.66 24.13
N ILE A 478 -40.97 -59.86 24.09
CA ILE A 478 -39.71 -60.07 23.33
C ILE A 478 -39.94 -59.83 21.86
N SER A 479 -41.02 -60.23 21.29
CA SER A 479 -41.36 -59.98 19.89
C SER A 479 -41.48 -58.49 19.59
N SER A 480 -42.23 -57.78 20.44
CA SER A 480 -42.43 -56.33 20.34
C SER A 480 -41.11 -55.55 20.44
N GLU A 481 -40.25 -55.86 21.44
CA GLU A 481 -38.95 -55.21 21.60
C GLU A 481 -37.98 -55.53 20.44
N ASN A 482 -38.03 -56.75 19.94
CA ASN A 482 -37.21 -57.20 18.83
C ASN A 482 -37.65 -56.54 17.50
N GLU A 483 -38.98 -56.39 17.28
CA GLU A 483 -39.49 -55.64 16.16
C GLU A 483 -39.07 -54.16 16.22
N GLU A 484 -39.07 -53.56 17.40
CA GLU A 484 -38.57 -52.19 17.59
C GLU A 484 -37.05 -52.07 17.31
N LEU A 485 -36.29 -53.08 17.74
CA LEU A 485 -34.84 -53.15 17.48
C LEU A 485 -34.57 -53.34 15.96
N CYS A 486 -35.30 -54.20 15.30
CA CYS A 486 -35.26 -54.35 13.84
C CYS A 486 -35.54 -53.02 13.11
N ARG A 487 -36.59 -52.33 13.52
CA ARG A 487 -36.95 -51.00 12.96
C ARG A 487 -35.80 -50.00 13.11
N ARG A 488 -35.25 -49.88 14.30
CA ARG A 488 -34.11 -48.94 14.57
C ARG A 488 -32.86 -49.27 13.74
N MET A 489 -32.65 -50.55 13.46
CA MET A 489 -31.50 -51.01 12.64
C MET A 489 -31.71 -50.78 11.13
N TYR A 490 -32.89 -51.02 10.60
CA TYR A 490 -33.21 -50.67 9.21
C TYR A 490 -33.01 -49.19 8.96
N VAL A 491 -33.37 -48.36 9.91
CA VAL A 491 -33.14 -46.93 9.92
C VAL A 491 -31.69 -46.52 9.79
N LEU A 492 -30.80 -47.16 10.54
CA LEU A 492 -29.36 -46.89 10.46
C LEU A 492 -28.79 -47.31 9.10
N GLY A 493 -29.34 -48.38 8.48
CA GLY A 493 -28.96 -48.83 7.16
C GLY A 493 -29.42 -47.86 6.05
N ASP A 494 -30.67 -47.40 6.10
CA ASP A 494 -31.27 -46.51 5.11
C ASP A 494 -30.65 -45.13 5.10
N LEU A 495 -30.30 -44.57 6.26
CA LEU A 495 -29.55 -43.30 6.34
C LEU A 495 -28.16 -43.40 5.73
N ASN A 496 -27.44 -44.52 5.95
CA ASN A 496 -26.15 -44.77 5.32
C ASN A 496 -26.28 -44.99 3.80
N ALA A 497 -27.36 -45.61 3.33
CA ALA A 497 -27.63 -45.80 1.91
C ALA A 497 -27.94 -44.46 1.22
N PHE A 498 -28.73 -43.59 1.89
CA PHE A 498 -29.04 -42.25 1.42
C PHE A 498 -27.76 -41.37 1.29
N ASP A 499 -26.89 -41.38 2.30
CA ASP A 499 -25.60 -40.65 2.29
C ASP A 499 -24.60 -41.17 1.20
N LYS A 500 -24.76 -42.42 0.75
CA LYS A 500 -23.95 -43.04 -0.31
C LYS A 500 -24.39 -42.69 -1.74
N ILE A 501 -25.51 -41.94 -1.93
CA ILE A 501 -25.90 -41.48 -3.25
C ILE A 501 -24.96 -40.34 -3.66
N THR A 502 -23.92 -40.68 -4.40
CA THR A 502 -22.87 -39.76 -4.90
C THR A 502 -23.04 -39.41 -6.38
N GLU A 503 -24.24 -39.60 -6.93
CA GLU A 503 -24.50 -39.25 -8.32
C GLU A 503 -24.31 -37.74 -8.55
N PRO A 504 -23.81 -37.31 -9.72
CA PRO A 504 -23.71 -35.89 -10.02
C PRO A 504 -25.10 -35.27 -10.12
N ARG A 505 -25.22 -33.98 -9.79
CA ARG A 505 -26.45 -33.23 -10.01
C ARG A 505 -26.64 -33.02 -11.51
N GLU A 506 -27.86 -33.26 -11.99
CA GLU A 506 -28.25 -33.07 -13.39
C GLU A 506 -29.53 -32.25 -13.50
N LEU A 507 -29.78 -31.70 -14.68
CA LEU A 507 -31.02 -30.98 -14.96
C LEU A 507 -32.15 -31.99 -15.20
N ILE A 508 -33.14 -32.02 -14.32
CA ILE A 508 -34.24 -32.99 -14.35
C ILE A 508 -35.52 -32.25 -14.72
N GLU A 509 -36.19 -32.71 -15.76
CA GLU A 509 -37.45 -32.17 -16.22
C GLU A 509 -38.58 -32.73 -15.32
N ILE A 510 -39.43 -31.85 -14.76
CA ILE A 510 -40.38 -32.16 -13.71
C ILE A 510 -41.50 -33.08 -14.22
N ASN A 511 -42.10 -32.79 -15.37
CA ASN A 511 -43.19 -33.65 -15.91
C ASN A 511 -42.70 -35.08 -16.20
N GLY A 512 -41.45 -35.21 -16.70
CA GLY A 512 -40.84 -36.50 -16.94
C GLY A 512 -40.59 -37.28 -15.64
N LEU A 513 -40.08 -36.59 -14.59
CA LEU A 513 -39.87 -37.17 -13.28
C LEU A 513 -41.17 -37.66 -12.66
N LEU A 514 -42.23 -36.82 -12.61
CA LEU A 514 -43.52 -37.16 -12.01
C LEU A 514 -44.24 -38.27 -12.79
N SER A 515 -44.08 -38.28 -14.12
CA SER A 515 -44.63 -39.39 -14.95
C SER A 515 -43.92 -40.71 -14.64
N GLN A 516 -42.61 -40.71 -14.43
CA GLN A 516 -41.84 -41.89 -14.04
C GLN A 516 -42.29 -42.40 -12.67
N VAL A 517 -42.32 -41.52 -11.66
CA VAL A 517 -42.71 -41.87 -10.28
C VAL A 517 -44.14 -42.42 -10.25
N SER A 518 -45.07 -41.82 -11.01
CA SER A 518 -46.44 -42.32 -11.11
C SER A 518 -46.51 -43.72 -11.71
N HIS A 519 -45.80 -43.93 -12.84
CA HIS A 519 -45.74 -45.22 -13.51
C HIS A 519 -45.18 -46.33 -12.63
N ASP A 520 -44.13 -46.00 -11.85
CA ASP A 520 -43.47 -46.96 -10.96
C ASP A 520 -44.35 -47.37 -9.77
N ASN A 521 -45.26 -46.47 -9.31
CA ASN A 521 -46.17 -46.72 -8.16
C ASN A 521 -47.60 -47.10 -8.60
N GLU A 522 -47.97 -47.06 -9.87
CA GLU A 522 -49.31 -47.41 -10.42
C GLU A 522 -49.74 -48.87 -10.12
N PRO A 523 -48.81 -49.87 -10.17
CA PRO A 523 -49.22 -51.26 -9.82
C PRO A 523 -49.67 -51.38 -8.37
N GLU A 524 -49.00 -50.72 -7.42
CA GLU A 524 -49.33 -50.80 -6.01
C GLU A 524 -50.59 -50.03 -5.68
N ALA A 525 -50.82 -48.87 -6.28
CA ALA A 525 -52.05 -48.12 -6.19
C ALA A 525 -53.25 -48.96 -6.75
N CYS A 526 -53.09 -49.63 -7.89
CA CYS A 526 -54.06 -50.47 -8.52
C CYS A 526 -54.42 -51.69 -7.65
N ILE A 527 -53.45 -52.37 -7.04
CA ILE A 527 -53.66 -53.47 -6.09
C ILE A 527 -54.48 -53.02 -4.89
N SER A 528 -54.23 -51.78 -4.43
CA SER A 528 -54.92 -51.16 -3.29
C SER A 528 -56.30 -50.55 -3.67
N GLY A 529 -56.75 -50.67 -4.93
CA GLY A 529 -58.01 -50.12 -5.41
C GLY A 529 -58.02 -48.56 -5.43
N ILE A 530 -56.88 -47.89 -5.56
CA ILE A 530 -56.76 -46.45 -5.47
C ILE A 530 -56.44 -45.84 -6.85
N GLU A 531 -57.16 -44.77 -7.22
CA GLU A 531 -56.86 -44.02 -8.46
C GLU A 531 -55.69 -43.08 -8.22
N LEU A 532 -54.64 -43.23 -9.04
CA LEU A 532 -53.44 -42.29 -9.00
C LEU A 532 -53.53 -41.38 -10.24
N ARG A 533 -53.65 -40.06 -10.00
CA ARG A 533 -53.75 -39.04 -11.04
C ARG A 533 -52.57 -38.08 -10.99
N VAL A 534 -51.94 -37.81 -12.15
CA VAL A 534 -50.85 -36.84 -12.28
C VAL A 534 -51.27 -35.72 -13.22
N GLU A 535 -51.23 -34.49 -12.73
CA GLU A 535 -51.38 -33.30 -13.55
C GLU A 535 -50.02 -32.89 -14.13
N LYS A 536 -50.00 -32.19 -15.26
CA LYS A 536 -48.77 -31.74 -15.93
C LYS A 536 -48.68 -30.24 -15.92
N LEU A 537 -47.48 -29.72 -15.80
CA LEU A 537 -47.17 -28.30 -16.06
C LEU A 537 -47.35 -28.00 -17.55
N GLU A 538 -47.89 -26.83 -17.89
CA GLU A 538 -47.98 -26.34 -19.27
C GLU A 538 -46.60 -25.99 -19.80
N ASP A 539 -45.76 -25.38 -18.94
CA ASP A 539 -44.39 -24.98 -19.25
C ASP A 539 -43.36 -26.01 -18.76
N GLN A 540 -42.25 -26.16 -19.49
CA GLN A 540 -41.16 -27.03 -19.07
C GLN A 540 -40.42 -26.42 -17.88
N ALA A 541 -40.26 -27.15 -16.81
CA ALA A 541 -39.51 -26.75 -15.60
C ALA A 541 -38.40 -27.75 -15.29
N PHE A 542 -37.21 -27.24 -14.95
CA PHE A 542 -36.04 -28.03 -14.65
C PHE A 542 -35.50 -27.75 -13.26
N ILE A 543 -35.13 -28.80 -12.53
CA ILE A 543 -34.47 -28.76 -11.23
C ILE A 543 -33.05 -29.33 -11.33
N LEU A 544 -32.07 -28.70 -10.71
CA LEU A 544 -30.71 -29.22 -10.61
C LEU A 544 -30.57 -30.10 -9.37
N ALA A 545 -30.66 -31.42 -9.55
CA ALA A 545 -30.68 -32.38 -8.43
C ALA A 545 -30.02 -33.72 -8.81
N GLN A 546 -29.86 -34.60 -7.82
CA GLN A 546 -29.55 -36.00 -8.01
C GLN A 546 -30.85 -36.76 -8.29
N LYS A 547 -31.00 -37.34 -9.48
CA LYS A 547 -32.25 -37.98 -9.94
C LYS A 547 -32.75 -39.01 -8.96
N ARG A 548 -31.90 -39.86 -8.42
CA ARG A 548 -32.27 -40.92 -7.51
C ARG A 548 -32.82 -40.41 -6.18
N LYS A 549 -32.30 -39.26 -5.66
CA LYS A 549 -32.83 -38.64 -4.44
C LYS A 549 -34.23 -38.04 -4.66
N LEU A 550 -34.47 -37.44 -5.83
CA LEU A 550 -35.81 -36.92 -6.17
C LEU A 550 -36.84 -38.05 -6.38
N LEU A 551 -36.45 -39.13 -7.03
CA LEU A 551 -37.31 -40.31 -7.15
C LEU A 551 -37.68 -40.83 -5.77
N LEU A 552 -36.71 -41.05 -4.89
CA LEU A 552 -36.94 -41.52 -3.53
C LEU A 552 -37.82 -40.56 -2.69
N LEU A 553 -37.68 -39.25 -2.89
CA LEU A 553 -38.54 -38.24 -2.26
C LEU A 553 -39.99 -38.47 -2.59
N PHE A 554 -40.35 -38.54 -3.90
CA PHE A 554 -41.73 -38.68 -4.32
C PHE A 554 -42.27 -40.09 -4.10
N GLU A 555 -41.47 -41.13 -4.25
CA GLU A 555 -41.83 -42.51 -3.85
C GLU A 555 -42.24 -42.57 -2.39
N ASN A 556 -41.48 -41.93 -1.47
CA ASN A 556 -41.82 -41.88 -0.05
C ASN A 556 -43.16 -41.17 0.22
N LEU A 557 -43.47 -40.08 -0.50
CA LEU A 557 -44.73 -39.35 -0.34
C LEU A 557 -45.91 -40.15 -0.90
N ILE A 558 -45.76 -40.74 -2.10
CA ILE A 558 -46.80 -41.53 -2.76
C ILE A 558 -47.09 -42.82 -1.99
N TYR A 559 -46.06 -43.52 -1.53
CA TYR A 559 -46.21 -44.70 -0.69
C TYR A 559 -47.00 -44.38 0.59
N ASN A 560 -46.74 -43.25 1.23
CA ASN A 560 -47.52 -42.81 2.38
C ASN A 560 -48.99 -42.55 1.99
N ALA A 561 -49.22 -41.87 0.85
CA ALA A 561 -50.57 -41.62 0.37
C ALA A 561 -51.32 -42.92 0.08
N ILE A 562 -50.69 -43.88 -0.61
CA ILE A 562 -51.34 -45.24 -0.87
C ILE A 562 -51.60 -45.93 0.46
N SER A 563 -50.70 -45.93 1.39
CA SER A 563 -50.81 -46.62 2.66
C SER A 563 -51.98 -46.15 3.56
N PHE A 564 -52.39 -44.87 3.40
CA PHE A 564 -53.42 -44.25 4.27
C PHE A 564 -54.69 -43.90 3.56
N THR A 565 -54.86 -44.24 2.26
CA THR A 565 -56.04 -44.03 1.47
C THR A 565 -56.81 -45.32 1.38
N PRO A 566 -58.18 -45.38 1.63
CA PRO A 566 -59.00 -46.58 1.49
C PRO A 566 -59.21 -46.92 0.01
N GLU A 567 -59.73 -48.13 -0.22
CA GLU A 567 -60.27 -48.57 -1.55
C GLU A 567 -61.23 -47.52 -2.12
N ASP A 568 -61.20 -47.31 -3.41
CA ASP A 568 -61.98 -46.29 -4.15
C ASP A 568 -61.54 -44.85 -3.86
N GLY A 569 -60.36 -44.64 -3.19
CA GLY A 569 -59.76 -43.33 -2.93
C GLY A 569 -59.00 -42.77 -4.13
N LEU A 570 -58.66 -41.47 -4.04
CA LEU A 570 -57.96 -40.73 -5.07
C LEU A 570 -56.69 -40.14 -4.51
N ILE A 571 -55.55 -40.34 -5.23
CA ILE A 571 -54.26 -39.61 -4.99
C ILE A 571 -54.03 -38.75 -6.20
N THR A 572 -53.79 -37.46 -5.96
CA THR A 572 -53.49 -36.48 -7.02
C THR A 572 -52.14 -35.84 -6.82
N ILE A 573 -51.30 -35.87 -7.84
CA ILE A 573 -50.00 -35.15 -7.87
C ILE A 573 -50.18 -33.95 -8.79
N SER A 574 -50.11 -32.72 -8.24
CA SER A 574 -50.32 -31.48 -8.99
C SER A 574 -49.10 -30.53 -8.86
N PRO A 575 -48.32 -30.43 -9.92
CA PRO A 575 -47.24 -29.46 -9.98
C PRO A 575 -47.77 -28.07 -10.37
N CYS A 576 -47.20 -27.02 -9.78
CA CYS A 576 -47.47 -25.61 -10.10
C CYS A 576 -46.19 -24.85 -10.19
N LEU A 577 -46.03 -23.97 -11.19
CA LEU A 577 -44.85 -23.15 -11.37
C LEU A 577 -45.08 -21.78 -10.73
N ASP A 578 -44.21 -21.39 -9.81
CA ASP A 578 -44.14 -20.07 -9.18
C ASP A 578 -42.98 -19.25 -9.74
N GLN A 579 -42.92 -17.93 -9.47
CA GLN A 579 -41.86 -17.05 -9.96
C GLN A 579 -40.45 -17.51 -9.56
N ASP A 580 -40.29 -18.16 -8.40
CA ASP A 580 -38.99 -18.52 -7.80
C ASP A 580 -38.77 -20.04 -7.67
N GLY A 581 -39.73 -20.89 -8.06
CA GLY A 581 -39.61 -22.33 -7.86
C GLY A 581 -40.76 -23.12 -8.44
N VAL A 582 -40.68 -24.44 -8.28
CA VAL A 582 -41.79 -25.36 -8.57
C VAL A 582 -42.37 -25.87 -7.26
N THR A 583 -43.67 -25.83 -7.14
CA THR A 583 -44.45 -26.34 -6.02
C THR A 583 -45.19 -27.62 -6.47
N ILE A 584 -44.90 -28.75 -5.84
CA ILE A 584 -45.54 -30.05 -6.15
C ILE A 584 -46.38 -30.46 -4.95
N ARG A 585 -47.69 -30.66 -5.17
CA ARG A 585 -48.63 -31.12 -4.15
C ARG A 585 -48.97 -32.58 -4.39
N VAL A 586 -48.84 -33.39 -3.34
CA VAL A 586 -49.33 -34.77 -3.31
C VAL A 586 -50.54 -34.79 -2.37
N SER A 587 -51.73 -34.95 -2.89
CA SER A 587 -53.02 -34.93 -2.16
C SER A 587 -53.57 -36.30 -2.15
N ASP A 588 -54.02 -36.76 -0.99
CA ASP A 588 -54.78 -38.03 -0.80
C ASP A 588 -56.21 -37.78 -0.21
N THR A 589 -57.11 -38.70 -0.45
CA THR A 589 -58.46 -38.71 0.15
C THR A 589 -58.53 -39.72 1.32
N GLY A 590 -57.42 -39.90 2.00
CA GLY A 590 -57.28 -40.88 3.07
C GLY A 590 -57.88 -40.49 4.42
N MET A 591 -57.44 -41.20 5.46
CA MET A 591 -57.94 -40.99 6.82
C MET A 591 -57.59 -39.68 7.45
N GLY A 592 -56.66 -38.93 6.86
CA GLY A 592 -56.12 -37.67 7.36
C GLY A 592 -55.32 -37.82 8.66
N ILE A 593 -54.72 -36.68 9.10
CA ILE A 593 -53.84 -36.62 10.25
C ILE A 593 -54.47 -35.71 11.32
N GLU A 594 -54.45 -36.14 12.58
CA GLU A 594 -54.93 -35.32 13.69
C GLU A 594 -54.05 -34.12 13.92
N PRO A 595 -54.58 -32.94 14.29
CA PRO A 595 -53.81 -31.71 14.45
C PRO A 595 -52.63 -31.84 15.44
N GLU A 596 -52.75 -32.70 16.44
CA GLU A 596 -51.70 -32.93 17.45
C GLU A 596 -50.45 -33.61 16.87
N HIS A 597 -50.59 -34.34 15.76
CA HIS A 597 -49.51 -35.10 15.13
C HIS A 597 -48.86 -34.38 13.99
N LEU A 598 -49.53 -33.44 13.34
CA LEU A 598 -49.03 -32.69 12.21
C LEU A 598 -47.66 -32.03 12.43
N PRO A 599 -47.34 -31.43 13.60
CA PRO A 599 -46.03 -30.87 13.87
C PRO A 599 -44.88 -31.88 13.89
N HIS A 600 -45.20 -33.17 14.17
CA HIS A 600 -44.21 -34.20 14.45
C HIS A 600 -43.99 -35.20 13.30
N ILE A 601 -44.81 -35.18 12.24
CA ILE A 601 -44.73 -36.18 11.17
C ILE A 601 -43.43 -36.22 10.39
N PHE A 602 -42.65 -35.11 10.41
CA PHE A 602 -41.35 -35.00 9.79
C PHE A 602 -40.20 -35.26 10.78
N GLU A 603 -40.52 -35.58 12.07
CA GLU A 603 -39.50 -35.93 13.03
C GLU A 603 -38.99 -37.36 12.80
N ARG A 604 -37.74 -37.59 13.19
CA ARG A 604 -37.08 -38.87 13.04
C ARG A 604 -37.76 -39.93 13.89
N PHE A 605 -38.12 -41.09 13.29
CA PHE A 605 -38.78 -42.22 13.95
C PHE A 605 -40.26 -42.00 14.36
N TYR A 606 -40.87 -40.95 13.91
CA TYR A 606 -42.28 -40.70 14.21
C TYR A 606 -43.21 -41.55 13.32
N SER A 607 -43.95 -42.47 13.91
CA SER A 607 -44.94 -43.31 13.22
C SER A 607 -46.12 -43.66 14.15
N ARG A 608 -47.32 -43.78 13.63
CA ARG A 608 -48.54 -44.03 14.41
C ARG A 608 -49.34 -45.25 13.92
N ARG A 609 -48.77 -46.15 13.13
CA ARG A 609 -49.45 -47.37 12.76
C ARG A 609 -49.53 -48.36 13.96
N PRO A 610 -50.76 -48.94 14.31
CA PRO A 610 -50.82 -49.93 15.33
C PRO A 610 -50.11 -51.23 14.92
N ASP A 611 -50.13 -51.55 13.61
CA ASP A 611 -49.47 -52.73 13.06
C ASP A 611 -48.02 -52.42 12.64
N ALA A 612 -47.15 -52.84 13.50
CA ALA A 612 -45.77 -52.43 13.55
C ALA A 612 -44.87 -52.97 12.41
N SER A 613 -45.37 -53.67 11.43
CA SER A 613 -44.55 -54.42 10.45
C SER A 613 -44.00 -53.61 9.25
N GLU A 614 -44.55 -52.43 8.93
CA GLU A 614 -44.21 -51.76 7.67
C GLU A 614 -43.80 -50.27 7.69
N SER A 615 -43.73 -49.61 8.86
CA SER A 615 -43.38 -48.18 8.84
C SER A 615 -42.22 -47.80 9.75
N SER A 616 -41.08 -47.47 9.17
CA SER A 616 -39.84 -47.05 9.89
C SER A 616 -39.88 -45.65 10.55
N GLY A 617 -40.92 -44.84 10.27
CA GLY A 617 -41.01 -43.44 10.70
C GLY A 617 -39.93 -42.54 10.09
N LEU A 618 -39.28 -42.98 9.00
CA LEU A 618 -38.21 -42.24 8.35
C LEU A 618 -38.54 -41.68 7.00
N ARG A 619 -39.54 -42.22 6.34
CA ARG A 619 -39.85 -41.83 4.96
C ARG A 619 -40.08 -40.33 4.81
N LEU A 620 -40.90 -39.75 5.71
CA LEU A 620 -41.15 -38.29 5.71
C LEU A 620 -39.96 -37.49 6.19
N TYR A 621 -39.15 -38.03 7.10
CA TYR A 621 -37.88 -37.42 7.53
C TYR A 621 -36.88 -37.36 6.37
N ILE A 622 -36.69 -38.44 5.60
CA ILE A 622 -35.85 -38.48 4.41
C ILE A 622 -36.37 -37.52 3.35
N ALA A 623 -37.71 -37.48 3.15
CA ALA A 623 -38.32 -36.52 2.24
C ALA A 623 -37.97 -35.06 2.62
N ARG A 624 -38.08 -34.73 3.90
CA ARG A 624 -37.71 -33.40 4.42
C ARG A 624 -36.25 -33.07 4.18
N ILE A 625 -35.32 -33.96 4.56
CA ILE A 625 -33.88 -33.71 4.35
C ILE A 625 -33.56 -33.53 2.86
N THR A 626 -34.15 -34.36 1.98
CA THR A 626 -33.93 -34.24 0.54
C THR A 626 -34.36 -32.88 0.02
N VAL A 627 -35.49 -32.37 0.46
CA VAL A 627 -35.98 -31.05 0.06
C VAL A 627 -35.13 -29.93 0.61
N GLU A 628 -34.68 -30.01 1.88
CA GLU A 628 -33.79 -29.05 2.53
C GLU A 628 -32.40 -28.99 1.84
N GLU A 629 -31.82 -30.13 1.41
CA GLU A 629 -30.58 -30.19 0.63
C GLU A 629 -30.69 -29.51 -0.75
N LEU A 630 -31.91 -29.43 -1.31
CA LEU A 630 -32.20 -28.72 -2.56
C LEU A 630 -32.52 -27.24 -2.34
N GLY A 631 -32.47 -26.75 -1.10
CA GLY A 631 -32.83 -25.37 -0.75
C GLY A 631 -34.34 -25.10 -0.78
N GLY A 632 -35.13 -26.14 -0.74
CA GLY A 632 -36.59 -26.10 -0.77
C GLY A 632 -37.24 -26.20 0.61
N SER A 633 -38.56 -26.36 0.64
CA SER A 633 -39.36 -26.60 1.85
C SER A 633 -40.47 -27.64 1.60
N ILE A 634 -40.81 -28.40 2.64
CA ILE A 634 -41.93 -29.34 2.63
C ILE A 634 -42.90 -29.02 3.79
N HIS A 635 -44.20 -29.02 3.49
CA HIS A 635 -45.27 -28.78 4.45
C HIS A 635 -46.36 -29.82 4.27
N ALA A 636 -47.14 -30.05 5.30
CA ALA A 636 -48.33 -30.94 5.25
C ALA A 636 -49.53 -30.21 5.85
N GLU A 637 -50.66 -30.32 5.18
CA GLU A 637 -51.96 -29.88 5.62
C GLU A 637 -52.89 -31.11 5.62
N SER A 638 -53.67 -31.31 6.68
CA SER A 638 -54.53 -32.48 6.76
C SER A 638 -55.71 -32.23 7.68
N VAL A 639 -56.84 -32.84 7.34
CA VAL A 639 -58.01 -32.84 8.17
C VAL A 639 -58.50 -34.32 8.35
N LYS A 640 -58.63 -34.71 9.61
CA LYS A 640 -59.04 -36.09 9.93
C LYS A 640 -60.33 -36.48 9.20
N GLY A 641 -60.28 -37.57 8.46
CA GLY A 641 -61.38 -38.12 7.64
C GLY A 641 -61.61 -37.46 6.29
N GLN A 642 -60.74 -36.48 5.89
CA GLN A 642 -60.84 -35.80 4.60
C GLN A 642 -59.58 -35.94 3.73
N GLY A 643 -58.50 -36.55 4.27
CA GLY A 643 -57.23 -36.74 3.60
C GLY A 643 -56.11 -35.75 3.99
N SER A 644 -54.98 -35.81 3.28
CA SER A 644 -53.81 -34.98 3.53
C SER A 644 -53.28 -34.40 2.23
N VAL A 645 -52.57 -33.24 2.34
CA VAL A 645 -51.88 -32.59 1.25
C VAL A 645 -50.45 -32.33 1.68
N PHE A 646 -49.51 -32.98 1.01
CA PHE A 646 -48.06 -32.69 1.19
C PHE A 646 -47.60 -31.75 0.08
N THR A 647 -47.08 -30.59 0.46
CA THR A 647 -46.62 -29.54 -0.43
C THR A 647 -45.09 -29.45 -0.40
N VAL A 648 -44.47 -29.76 -1.51
CA VAL A 648 -43.02 -29.68 -1.72
C VAL A 648 -42.69 -28.48 -2.61
N ARG A 649 -41.89 -27.56 -2.14
CA ARG A 649 -41.39 -26.43 -2.92
C ARG A 649 -39.92 -26.56 -3.16
N ILE A 650 -39.44 -26.50 -4.43
CA ILE A 650 -38.04 -26.62 -4.81
C ILE A 650 -37.69 -25.47 -5.76
N PRO A 651 -36.54 -24.77 -5.57
CA PRO A 651 -36.09 -23.68 -6.46
C PRO A 651 -35.74 -24.21 -7.84
N LEU A 652 -36.03 -23.42 -8.90
CA LEU A 652 -35.65 -23.74 -10.27
C LEU A 652 -34.14 -23.64 -10.50
N ALA A 653 -33.63 -24.39 -11.48
CA ALA A 653 -32.24 -24.29 -11.89
C ALA A 653 -31.95 -22.87 -12.49
N GLY A 654 -31.31 -22.00 -11.75
CA GLY A 654 -31.04 -20.61 -12.14
C GLY A 654 -31.35 -19.57 -11.05
N THR A 655 -32.09 -19.96 -9.99
CA THR A 655 -32.46 -19.08 -8.87
C THR A 655 -31.74 -19.41 -7.56
N VAL A 656 -30.66 -20.22 -7.61
CA VAL A 656 -29.86 -20.53 -6.39
C VAL A 656 -29.11 -19.28 -5.98
N PRO A 657 -29.32 -18.70 -4.78
CA PRO A 657 -28.50 -17.64 -4.28
C PRO A 657 -27.07 -18.15 -4.15
N SER A 658 -26.12 -17.41 -4.72
CA SER A 658 -24.69 -17.66 -4.50
C SER A 658 -24.38 -17.62 -3.01
N LEU A 659 -24.02 -18.75 -2.42
CA LEU A 659 -23.43 -18.86 -1.09
C LEU A 659 -22.01 -18.31 -1.08
#